data_ca1bdcc3303358adf084abb4716f4e28
#
_entry.id   ca1bdcc3303358adf084abb4716f4e28
#
_cell.length_a   1.000
_cell.length_b   1.000
_cell.length_c   1.000
_cell.angle_alpha   90.00
_cell.angle_beta   90.00
_cell.angle_gamma   90.00
#
_symmetry.space_group_name_H-M   'P 1'
#
loop_
_entity.id
_entity.type
_entity.pdbx_description
1 polymer ?
#
loop_
_entity_poly.entity_id
_entity_poly.type
_entity_poly.pdbx_seq_one_letter_code
_entity_poly.pdbx_strand_id
1 'polypeptide(L)'
;MRFRLHATSALLVFGATVSAASDPLEAILVTARKIAEPLSDVPLSVQVVSREELQRAGIDGLQSLAAVVPGLYVEPMWGGSNAAPTLRGQAHPGPGGNTVGVFVDGVLQANVSGDDAAMFDLERVEVVKGPQSALYGDSTFAGAINFVTRRPTADLHSEIDASLGTAAYRAILASVSGPLGPPGLLARITLADRQFDGTGVNVASPHDNLGGYRRQGASLAVEYGGGDPWRFVGDARFSNDRSDLPPSSTLFANGYNCGSQDPKTGYWSFYCGDIPRTRRYDLTPTVPDSVTRTVQASARLEWRADRFSADSLSAYYRSNSDIYQDFDGTSSGQLMGVCTVGVNCDATGSAMVDRLVSVNQVARSTDVIEQITQEFRFRQHGERFDWMLGAQLLSDSEHSGDGVAAGAAGLATNQELTVLLPQAPLLVGPVSAFNGSILADPNRVQDSEFATLHSNVITAFGALDYRVTSRVDLHAELRQGVGAYSITSPRLSVDYHTGPSGLLWLSVARGETAGGSNGVPTLLPSEQNYGPESEWTYELGFRGPLIGERINFSATAFYNDWRNAQIEGPSNTPGYDNSIIRNIRGITTPGAELTANAKITGSLSAVLGYTYDDPRFKPGSEDDGGSRFCGVTGGNTTSNFCILGPSRVLTQGAVSLVPYVDGNVLQRAPQQQWSAALTFEPPHSEQEYHWFARASAEHQGRVFVRPIDGAYDGERTLLDARVGLARGAWSLELWGSNLADSNYIRAVASRPRFYFPNAVQPQDLIYGDGRRLGVDLRWRL
;
A
#
# COMPACT_ATOMS: atom_id res chain seq x y z
N MET A 1 30.05 -18.19 -15.66
CA MET A 1 28.77 -17.46 -15.75
C MET A 1 28.95 -16.30 -16.71
N ARG A 2 28.31 -16.37 -17.88
CA ARG A 2 28.57 -15.40 -18.97
C ARG A 2 27.37 -14.48 -19.09
N PHE A 3 27.56 -13.24 -18.71
CA PHE A 3 26.62 -12.14 -18.99
C PHE A 3 26.64 -11.84 -20.51
N ARG A 4 25.49 -11.90 -21.15
CA ARG A 4 25.30 -11.31 -22.47
C ARG A 4 24.42 -10.06 -22.31
N LEU A 5 25.09 -8.90 -22.26
CA LEU A 5 24.48 -7.60 -22.49
C LEU A 5 24.20 -7.45 -24.00
N HIS A 6 22.95 -7.26 -24.36
CA HIS A 6 22.62 -6.70 -25.66
C HIS A 6 22.20 -5.25 -25.45
N ALA A 7 23.17 -4.36 -25.54
CA ALA A 7 22.95 -2.91 -25.60
C ALA A 7 22.98 -2.52 -27.08
N THR A 8 21.84 -2.10 -27.61
CA THR A 8 21.76 -1.43 -28.91
C THR A 8 21.72 0.07 -28.64
N SER A 9 22.86 0.73 -28.78
CA SER A 9 23.00 2.18 -28.66
C SER A 9 22.53 2.87 -29.93
N ALA A 10 21.57 3.77 -29.82
CA ALA A 10 21.29 4.80 -30.80
C ALA A 10 21.47 6.18 -30.13
N LEU A 11 22.68 6.73 -30.22
CA LEU A 11 23.01 8.10 -29.87
C LEU A 11 22.78 8.98 -31.11
N LEU A 12 21.73 9.79 -31.11
CA LEU A 12 21.56 10.90 -32.06
C LEU A 12 21.96 12.20 -31.35
N VAL A 13 23.10 12.73 -31.72
CA VAL A 13 23.59 14.04 -31.27
C VAL A 13 22.99 15.11 -32.20
N PHE A 14 22.07 15.90 -31.65
CA PHE A 14 21.65 17.17 -32.27
C PHE A 14 22.28 18.34 -31.49
N GLY A 15 23.26 18.96 -32.05
CA GLY A 15 23.80 20.23 -31.58
C GLY A 15 22.94 21.40 -32.08
N ALA A 16 22.19 22.03 -31.20
CA ALA A 16 21.59 23.33 -31.41
C ALA A 16 21.84 24.20 -30.19
N THR A 17 22.69 25.21 -30.34
CA THR A 17 22.91 26.26 -29.34
C THR A 17 21.73 27.22 -29.36
N VAL A 18 20.81 27.13 -28.40
CA VAL A 18 19.82 28.14 -28.10
C VAL A 18 20.11 28.64 -26.67
N SER A 19 20.59 29.89 -26.60
CA SER A 19 20.70 30.63 -25.35
C SER A 19 19.29 31.16 -25.00
N ALA A 20 18.61 30.49 -24.09
CA ALA A 20 17.41 31.00 -23.44
C ALA A 20 17.71 31.15 -21.97
N ALA A 21 17.46 32.32 -21.40
CA ALA A 21 17.48 32.54 -19.97
C ALA A 21 16.45 31.58 -19.36
N SER A 22 16.90 30.64 -18.54
CA SER A 22 16.03 29.76 -17.76
C SER A 22 15.59 30.51 -16.52
N ASP A 23 14.28 30.69 -16.32
CA ASP A 23 13.76 31.02 -15.02
C ASP A 23 14.27 29.96 -14.02
N PRO A 24 14.77 30.38 -12.84
CA PRO A 24 15.18 29.44 -11.81
C PRO A 24 13.96 28.56 -11.45
N LEU A 25 14.15 27.26 -11.46
CA LEU A 25 13.14 26.31 -10.98
C LEU A 25 12.78 26.72 -9.54
N GLU A 26 11.50 26.98 -9.31
CA GLU A 26 10.99 27.27 -7.95
C GLU A 26 11.50 26.20 -6.98
N ALA A 27 12.08 26.63 -5.86
CA ALA A 27 12.62 25.70 -4.87
C ALA A 27 11.48 24.87 -4.26
N ILE A 28 11.47 23.58 -4.56
CA ILE A 28 10.47 22.65 -4.00
C ILE A 28 10.74 22.52 -2.51
N LEU A 29 9.82 23.03 -1.69
CA LEU A 29 9.88 22.86 -0.24
C LEU A 29 9.25 21.52 0.15
N VAL A 30 9.91 20.80 1.04
CA VAL A 30 9.45 19.51 1.58
C VAL A 30 9.42 19.54 3.09
N THR A 31 8.66 18.62 3.68
CA THR A 31 8.54 18.43 5.12
C THR A 31 9.08 17.07 5.58
N ALA A 32 9.92 16.45 4.76
CA ALA A 32 10.45 15.10 4.96
C ALA A 32 11.20 14.91 6.30
N ARG A 33 11.80 15.96 6.85
CA ARG A 33 12.44 15.95 8.17
C ARG A 33 11.61 16.68 9.25
N LYS A 34 10.30 16.74 9.07
CA LYS A 34 9.35 17.48 9.95
C LYS A 34 9.60 18.99 10.03
N ILE A 35 10.35 19.52 9.09
CA ILE A 35 10.64 20.94 8.90
C ILE A 35 10.46 21.28 7.42
N ALA A 36 10.00 22.50 7.13
CA ALA A 36 9.94 22.98 5.76
C ALA A 36 11.34 23.40 5.30
N GLU A 37 11.92 22.68 4.38
CA GLU A 37 13.27 22.92 3.84
C GLU A 37 13.30 22.65 2.32
N PRO A 38 14.23 23.28 1.58
CA PRO A 38 14.39 22.98 0.15
C PRO A 38 14.75 21.51 -0.07
N LEU A 39 14.14 20.88 -1.07
CA LEU A 39 14.44 19.49 -1.44
C LEU A 39 15.94 19.28 -1.76
N SER A 40 16.63 20.33 -2.28
CA SER A 40 18.07 20.30 -2.55
C SER A 40 18.93 20.06 -1.32
N ASP A 41 18.42 20.38 -0.14
CA ASP A 41 19.17 20.35 1.12
C ASP A 41 18.83 19.11 1.97
N VAL A 42 17.95 18.23 1.48
CA VAL A 42 17.49 17.04 2.19
C VAL A 42 18.35 15.83 1.85
N PRO A 43 19.13 15.27 2.79
CA PRO A 43 20.03 14.12 2.57
C PRO A 43 19.27 12.77 2.64
N LEU A 44 18.19 12.67 1.90
CA LEU A 44 17.33 11.51 1.87
C LEU A 44 16.85 11.25 0.44
N SER A 45 16.53 10.00 0.12
CA SER A 45 15.80 9.67 -1.10
C SER A 45 14.34 10.13 -0.93
N VAL A 46 14.04 11.32 -1.44
CA VAL A 46 12.69 11.91 -1.41
C VAL A 46 12.22 12.13 -2.84
N GLN A 47 11.02 11.65 -3.13
CA GLN A 47 10.29 11.96 -4.35
C GLN A 47 9.09 12.83 -4.02
N VAL A 48 8.97 13.95 -4.72
CA VAL A 48 7.84 14.88 -4.59
C VAL A 48 7.00 14.80 -5.85
N VAL A 49 5.71 14.55 -5.68
CA VAL A 49 4.72 14.64 -6.75
C VAL A 49 3.90 15.90 -6.52
N SER A 50 4.13 16.91 -7.35
CA SER A 50 3.44 18.20 -7.25
C SER A 50 1.97 18.09 -7.61
N ARG A 51 1.16 19.08 -7.24
CA ARG A 51 -0.24 19.18 -7.63
C ARG A 51 -0.46 19.06 -9.14
N GLU A 52 0.37 19.74 -9.90
CA GLU A 52 0.29 19.67 -11.36
C GLU A 52 0.55 18.27 -11.89
N GLU A 53 1.55 17.58 -11.33
CA GLU A 53 1.84 16.21 -11.70
C GLU A 53 0.71 15.27 -11.29
N LEU A 54 0.15 15.43 -10.07
CA LEU A 54 -1.02 14.67 -9.62
C LEU A 54 -2.19 14.82 -10.59
N GLN A 55 -2.48 16.04 -11.03
CA GLN A 55 -3.56 16.34 -11.97
C GLN A 55 -3.26 15.81 -13.37
N ARG A 56 -2.03 16.06 -13.90
CA ARG A 56 -1.62 15.64 -15.24
C ARG A 56 -1.49 14.12 -15.39
N ALA A 57 -1.11 13.44 -14.33
CA ALA A 57 -1.03 11.97 -14.30
C ALA A 57 -2.36 11.30 -13.93
N GLY A 58 -3.38 12.08 -13.50
CA GLY A 58 -4.67 11.53 -13.08
C GLY A 58 -4.57 10.72 -11.79
N ILE A 59 -3.68 11.15 -10.87
CA ILE A 59 -3.49 10.48 -9.57
C ILE A 59 -4.69 10.78 -8.68
N ASP A 60 -5.40 9.74 -8.31
CA ASP A 60 -6.65 9.82 -7.56
C ASP A 60 -6.69 8.91 -6.31
N GLY A 61 -5.60 8.21 -6.03
CA GLY A 61 -5.47 7.30 -4.90
C GLY A 61 -4.02 6.85 -4.69
N LEU A 62 -3.77 6.13 -3.59
CA LEU A 62 -2.46 5.58 -3.27
C LEU A 62 -1.96 4.61 -4.36
N GLN A 63 -2.87 3.86 -4.97
CA GLN A 63 -2.52 2.93 -6.05
C GLN A 63 -2.06 3.65 -7.32
N SER A 64 -2.77 4.70 -7.73
CA SER A 64 -2.37 5.50 -8.90
C SER A 64 -1.09 6.29 -8.64
N LEU A 65 -0.77 6.61 -7.37
CA LEU A 65 0.51 7.20 -6.99
C LEU A 65 1.69 6.28 -7.32
N ALA A 66 1.53 4.96 -7.20
CA ALA A 66 2.58 3.99 -7.54
C ALA A 66 2.99 4.07 -9.02
N ALA A 67 2.10 4.50 -9.92
CA ALA A 67 2.40 4.68 -11.34
C ALA A 67 3.49 5.72 -11.62
N VAL A 68 3.63 6.73 -10.76
CA VAL A 68 4.59 7.84 -10.93
C VAL A 68 5.74 7.80 -9.90
N VAL A 69 5.69 6.87 -8.94
CA VAL A 69 6.71 6.70 -7.89
C VAL A 69 7.33 5.30 -8.00
N PRO A 70 8.34 5.09 -8.84
CA PRO A 70 9.04 3.82 -8.92
C PRO A 70 9.61 3.40 -7.57
N GLY A 71 9.47 2.10 -7.24
CA GLY A 71 9.80 1.54 -5.93
C GLY A 71 8.66 1.58 -4.92
N LEU A 72 7.57 2.29 -5.22
CA LEU A 72 6.30 2.15 -4.52
C LEU A 72 5.45 1.07 -5.19
N TYR A 73 5.07 0.07 -4.45
CA TYR A 73 4.09 -0.94 -4.85
C TYR A 73 2.95 -0.94 -3.84
N VAL A 74 1.73 -0.97 -4.33
CA VAL A 74 0.53 -0.94 -3.49
C VAL A 74 -0.33 -2.14 -3.85
N GLU A 75 -0.44 -3.06 -2.92
CA GLU A 75 -1.27 -4.24 -3.08
C GLU A 75 -2.62 -4.03 -2.38
N PRO A 76 -3.76 -4.17 -3.09
CA PRO A 76 -5.05 -4.21 -2.43
C PRO A 76 -5.14 -5.52 -1.64
N MET A 77 -5.40 -5.41 -0.34
CA MET A 77 -5.63 -6.56 0.53
C MET A 77 -7.13 -6.72 0.75
N TRP A 78 -7.58 -7.95 1.03
CA TRP A 78 -8.92 -8.29 1.50
C TRP A 78 -10.06 -7.40 0.94
N GLY A 79 -10.70 -7.84 -0.15
CA GLY A 79 -11.84 -7.12 -0.71
C GLY A 79 -11.53 -5.81 -1.42
N GLY A 80 -10.25 -5.45 -1.59
CA GLY A 80 -9.83 -4.22 -2.29
C GLY A 80 -9.84 -2.94 -1.45
N SER A 81 -10.31 -2.98 -0.22
CA SER A 81 -10.47 -1.80 0.64
C SER A 81 -9.27 -1.51 1.53
N ASN A 82 -8.40 -2.48 1.78
CA ASN A 82 -7.15 -2.26 2.51
C ASN A 82 -5.98 -2.28 1.54
N ALA A 83 -5.13 -1.26 1.61
CA ALA A 83 -3.92 -1.19 0.80
C ALA A 83 -2.68 -1.28 1.69
N ALA A 84 -1.74 -2.13 1.31
CA ALA A 84 -0.43 -2.22 1.95
C ALA A 84 0.62 -1.61 1.03
N PRO A 85 1.09 -0.37 1.28
CA PRO A 85 2.17 0.19 0.52
C PRO A 85 3.50 -0.49 0.87
N THR A 86 4.28 -0.77 -0.15
CA THR A 86 5.61 -1.36 -0.08
C THR A 86 6.62 -0.41 -0.72
N LEU A 87 7.74 -0.16 -0.06
CA LEU A 87 8.86 0.60 -0.58
C LEU A 87 10.13 -0.24 -0.54
N ARG A 88 10.96 -0.14 -1.59
CA ARG A 88 12.27 -0.84 -1.67
C ARG A 88 12.19 -2.34 -1.43
N GLY A 89 11.11 -2.96 -1.89
CA GLY A 89 10.89 -4.40 -1.70
C GLY A 89 10.62 -4.82 -0.26
N GLN A 90 10.31 -3.90 0.65
CA GLN A 90 9.97 -4.20 2.04
C GLN A 90 8.46 -4.36 2.17
N ALA A 91 7.96 -5.48 1.68
CA ALA A 91 6.56 -5.80 1.74
C ALA A 91 6.16 -6.20 3.17
N HIS A 92 5.02 -5.68 3.63
CA HIS A 92 4.40 -6.22 4.84
C HIS A 92 3.88 -7.64 4.55
N PRO A 93 4.18 -8.61 5.40
CA PRO A 93 3.85 -9.99 5.12
C PRO A 93 2.41 -10.39 5.43
N GLY A 94 1.61 -9.55 6.10
CA GLY A 94 0.25 -9.92 6.49
C GLY A 94 -0.59 -8.74 6.98
N PRO A 95 -1.87 -8.95 7.31
CA PRO A 95 -2.74 -7.92 7.87
C PRO A 95 -2.27 -7.55 9.28
N GLY A 96 -2.10 -6.29 9.59
CA GLY A 96 -1.90 -5.81 10.95
C GLY A 96 -0.70 -4.90 11.21
N GLY A 97 0.10 -4.54 10.22
CA GLY A 97 1.14 -3.53 10.41
C GLY A 97 1.63 -2.96 9.09
N ASN A 98 1.79 -1.67 9.00
CA ASN A 98 2.34 -1.03 7.83
C ASN A 98 3.85 -0.87 7.98
N THR A 99 4.64 -1.28 6.98
CA THR A 99 6.07 -0.97 6.90
C THR A 99 6.31 0.45 6.40
N VAL A 100 5.32 1.02 5.72
CA VAL A 100 5.33 2.40 5.21
C VAL A 100 4.26 3.21 5.92
N GLY A 101 4.68 4.26 6.62
CA GLY A 101 3.76 5.18 7.29
C GLY A 101 3.08 6.11 6.28
N VAL A 102 1.76 6.22 6.36
CA VAL A 102 0.99 7.17 5.56
C VAL A 102 0.50 8.30 6.45
N PHE A 103 0.74 9.53 6.04
CA PHE A 103 0.44 10.73 6.80
C PHE A 103 -0.38 11.71 5.97
N VAL A 104 -1.24 12.47 6.64
CA VAL A 104 -1.91 13.65 6.08
C VAL A 104 -1.53 14.84 6.94
N ASP A 105 -0.81 15.81 6.37
CA ASP A 105 -0.27 16.97 7.08
C ASP A 105 0.52 16.60 8.35
N GLY A 106 1.19 15.44 8.32
CA GLY A 106 1.98 14.91 9.43
C GLY A 106 1.21 14.14 10.49
N VAL A 107 -0.10 13.92 10.30
CA VAL A 107 -0.94 13.04 11.14
C VAL A 107 -0.95 11.64 10.56
N LEU A 108 -0.51 10.65 11.34
CA LEU A 108 -0.49 9.24 10.93
C LEU A 108 -1.90 8.73 10.65
N GLN A 109 -2.06 8.03 9.54
CA GLN A 109 -3.28 7.32 9.18
C GLN A 109 -3.13 5.88 9.65
N ALA A 110 -3.81 5.49 10.72
CA ALA A 110 -3.68 4.16 11.31
C ALA A 110 -4.27 3.08 10.38
N ASN A 111 -5.32 3.40 9.65
CA ASN A 111 -5.88 2.53 8.63
C ASN A 111 -5.71 3.18 7.26
N VAL A 112 -4.88 2.56 6.44
CA VAL A 112 -4.75 2.92 5.02
C VAL A 112 -5.74 2.08 4.23
N SER A 113 -7.03 2.35 4.39
CA SER A 113 -8.01 1.80 3.47
C SER A 113 -7.79 2.43 2.10
N GLY A 114 -7.53 1.59 1.14
CA GLY A 114 -6.92 1.80 -0.15
C GLY A 114 -7.15 3.06 -0.96
N ASP A 115 -8.16 3.83 -0.69
CA ASP A 115 -8.52 4.93 -1.55
C ASP A 115 -8.91 6.20 -0.79
N ASP A 116 -8.26 6.38 0.26
CA ASP A 116 -7.94 7.62 0.95
C ASP A 116 -8.93 8.77 0.89
N ALA A 117 -9.58 8.87 1.98
CA ALA A 117 -10.24 10.08 2.41
C ALA A 117 -9.44 11.37 2.23
N ALA A 118 -8.14 11.24 2.15
CA ALA A 118 -7.20 12.34 2.11
C ALA A 118 -6.80 12.78 0.71
N MET A 119 -7.08 11.96 -0.32
CA MET A 119 -6.57 12.18 -1.69
C MET A 119 -7.36 13.23 -2.48
N PHE A 120 -7.95 14.18 -1.82
CA PHE A 120 -8.54 15.36 -2.47
C PHE A 120 -7.93 16.64 -1.90
N ASP A 121 -7.86 17.67 -2.73
CA ASP A 121 -7.34 19.00 -2.38
C ASP A 121 -5.87 19.01 -1.93
N LEU A 122 -5.03 18.22 -2.60
CA LEU A 122 -3.61 18.14 -2.31
C LEU A 122 -2.81 19.27 -2.95
N GLU A 123 -1.80 19.74 -2.23
CA GLU A 123 -0.72 20.58 -2.73
C GLU A 123 0.38 19.74 -3.37
N ARG A 124 0.76 18.64 -2.72
CA ARG A 124 1.76 17.69 -3.16
C ARG A 124 1.70 16.40 -2.35
N VAL A 125 2.39 15.37 -2.83
CA VAL A 125 2.70 14.16 -2.07
C VAL A 125 4.21 14.02 -1.94
N GLU A 126 4.69 13.78 -0.74
CA GLU A 126 6.10 13.54 -0.42
C GLU A 126 6.28 12.06 -0.10
N VAL A 127 7.10 11.35 -0.87
CA VAL A 127 7.45 9.95 -0.63
C VAL A 127 8.90 9.88 -0.19
N VAL A 128 9.12 9.56 1.09
CA VAL A 128 10.44 9.44 1.70
C VAL A 128 10.77 7.97 1.82
N LYS A 129 11.82 7.54 1.12
CA LYS A 129 12.19 6.13 1.02
C LYS A 129 13.28 5.76 2.04
N GLY A 130 13.29 4.51 2.48
CA GLY A 130 14.14 4.02 3.57
C GLY A 130 13.64 4.39 4.96
N PRO A 131 14.23 3.84 6.06
CA PRO A 131 13.71 3.99 7.41
C PRO A 131 13.54 5.44 7.84
N GLN A 132 12.35 5.81 8.25
CA GLN A 132 12.02 7.15 8.77
C GLN A 132 11.68 7.12 10.26
N SER A 133 11.92 6.00 10.93
CA SER A 133 11.54 5.79 12.34
C SER A 133 12.16 6.79 13.29
N ALA A 134 13.32 7.39 12.95
CA ALA A 134 13.98 8.40 13.79
C ALA A 134 13.13 9.67 14.01
N LEU A 135 12.37 10.13 13.02
CA LEU A 135 11.55 11.33 13.15
C LEU A 135 10.04 11.01 13.13
N TYR A 136 9.61 10.05 12.30
CA TYR A 136 8.18 9.76 12.14
C TYR A 136 7.66 8.70 13.12
N GLY A 137 8.51 7.80 13.62
CA GLY A 137 8.15 6.77 14.60
C GLY A 137 7.83 5.41 13.98
N ASP A 138 7.05 4.62 14.69
CA ASP A 138 6.59 3.32 14.24
C ASP A 138 5.86 3.40 12.90
N SER A 139 5.69 2.26 12.23
CA SER A 139 5.06 2.15 10.92
C SER A 139 5.81 2.87 9.79
N THR A 140 7.05 3.35 10.02
CA THR A 140 7.88 4.00 9.00
C THR A 140 9.20 3.29 8.76
N PHE A 141 9.17 2.00 8.93
CA PHE A 141 10.29 1.09 8.80
C PHE A 141 10.91 1.11 7.38
N ALA A 142 10.06 1.06 6.35
CA ALA A 142 10.45 1.11 4.94
C ALA A 142 10.43 2.52 4.35
N GLY A 143 9.71 3.45 4.97
CA GLY A 143 9.54 4.80 4.49
C GLY A 143 8.29 5.50 4.98
N ALA A 144 8.02 6.68 4.43
CA ALA A 144 6.84 7.47 4.74
C ALA A 144 6.25 8.11 3.48
N ILE A 145 4.94 8.18 3.40
CA ILE A 145 4.19 8.91 2.39
C ILE A 145 3.40 10.00 3.10
N ASN A 146 3.67 11.27 2.79
CA ASN A 146 2.99 12.40 3.40
C ASN A 146 2.18 13.16 2.36
N PHE A 147 0.86 13.11 2.49
CA PHE A 147 -0.09 13.90 1.71
C PHE A 147 -0.19 15.29 2.33
N VAL A 148 0.30 16.28 1.60
CA VAL A 148 0.29 17.69 2.03
C VAL A 148 -0.89 18.38 1.37
N THR A 149 -1.77 18.94 2.18
CA THR A 149 -3.01 19.55 1.72
C THR A 149 -2.83 21.03 1.44
N ARG A 150 -3.72 21.59 0.61
CA ARG A 150 -3.69 23.03 0.26
C ARG A 150 -4.07 23.88 1.46
N ARG A 151 -3.30 24.93 1.67
CA ARG A 151 -3.54 25.92 2.72
C ARG A 151 -4.56 26.96 2.28
N PRO A 152 -5.24 27.64 3.23
CA PRO A 152 -6.01 28.84 2.96
C PRO A 152 -5.17 29.94 2.30
N THR A 153 -5.77 30.71 1.42
CA THR A 153 -5.13 31.78 0.65
C THR A 153 -5.48 33.17 1.18
N ALA A 154 -4.58 34.16 1.03
CA ALA A 154 -4.82 35.53 1.44
C ALA A 154 -5.88 36.22 0.55
N ASP A 155 -5.96 35.83 -0.72
CA ASP A 155 -6.94 36.32 -1.68
C ASP A 155 -8.06 35.30 -1.86
N LEU A 156 -9.23 35.77 -2.29
CA LEU A 156 -10.35 34.89 -2.58
C LEU A 156 -10.05 34.06 -3.84
N HIS A 157 -10.01 32.75 -3.67
CA HIS A 157 -9.87 31.77 -4.74
C HIS A 157 -11.03 30.79 -4.70
N SER A 158 -11.54 30.45 -5.85
CA SER A 158 -12.51 29.36 -6.01
C SER A 158 -12.11 28.46 -7.16
N GLU A 159 -12.39 27.18 -7.02
CA GLU A 159 -12.05 26.16 -8.02
C GLU A 159 -13.17 25.13 -8.10
N ILE A 160 -13.50 24.73 -9.32
CA ILE A 160 -14.39 23.63 -9.62
C ILE A 160 -13.72 22.75 -10.66
N ASP A 161 -13.48 21.49 -10.31
CA ASP A 161 -12.99 20.46 -11.22
C ASP A 161 -14.14 19.46 -11.42
N ALA A 162 -14.54 19.21 -12.66
CA ALA A 162 -15.58 18.25 -13.01
C ALA A 162 -15.05 17.27 -14.05
N SER A 163 -15.30 15.97 -13.84
CA SER A 163 -14.83 14.91 -14.73
C SER A 163 -15.98 13.98 -15.11
N LEU A 164 -15.97 13.52 -16.37
CA LEU A 164 -16.89 12.52 -16.89
C LEU A 164 -16.08 11.47 -17.69
N GLY A 165 -16.47 10.20 -17.62
CA GLY A 165 -15.74 9.16 -18.34
C GLY A 165 -16.56 7.88 -18.59
N THR A 166 -15.88 6.91 -19.17
CA THR A 166 -16.42 5.56 -19.38
C THR A 166 -16.73 4.88 -18.05
N ALA A 167 -17.56 3.85 -18.07
CA ALA A 167 -18.06 3.14 -16.89
C ALA A 167 -18.69 4.10 -15.87
N ALA A 168 -19.53 5.01 -16.37
CA ALA A 168 -20.24 6.05 -15.62
C ALA A 168 -19.33 6.86 -14.66
N TYR A 169 -18.03 6.93 -14.96
CA TYR A 169 -17.11 7.74 -14.16
C TYR A 169 -17.58 9.20 -14.15
N ARG A 170 -17.73 9.72 -12.95
CA ARG A 170 -18.02 11.14 -12.70
C ARG A 170 -17.33 11.59 -11.43
N ALA A 171 -16.73 12.77 -11.47
CA ALA A 171 -16.15 13.38 -10.29
C ALA A 171 -16.42 14.88 -10.28
N ILE A 172 -16.56 15.43 -9.10
CA ILE A 172 -16.62 16.87 -8.85
C ILE A 172 -15.78 17.18 -7.62
N LEU A 173 -14.95 18.22 -7.73
CA LEU A 173 -14.29 18.85 -6.60
C LEU A 173 -14.58 20.34 -6.67
N ALA A 174 -15.08 20.90 -5.56
CA ALA A 174 -15.34 22.32 -5.44
C ALA A 174 -14.66 22.87 -4.19
N SER A 175 -13.92 23.97 -4.32
CA SER A 175 -13.27 24.60 -3.20
C SER A 175 -13.38 26.12 -3.23
N VAL A 176 -13.45 26.72 -2.06
CA VAL A 176 -13.37 28.17 -1.83
C VAL A 176 -12.36 28.44 -0.74
N SER A 177 -11.48 29.41 -0.96
CA SER A 177 -10.43 29.80 -0.03
C SER A 177 -10.29 31.31 0.00
N GLY A 178 -10.04 31.89 1.16
CA GLY A 178 -9.85 33.31 1.29
C GLY A 178 -9.91 33.82 2.74
N PRO A 179 -9.86 35.15 2.93
CA PRO A 179 -9.96 35.78 4.24
C PRO A 179 -11.37 35.63 4.83
N LEU A 180 -11.44 35.33 6.14
CA LEU A 180 -12.69 35.14 6.89
C LEU A 180 -12.86 36.25 7.95
N GLY A 181 -13.15 37.48 7.52
CA GLY A 181 -13.46 38.61 8.41
C GLY A 181 -12.25 39.26 9.08
N PRO A 182 -11.82 38.84 10.29
CA PRO A 182 -10.69 39.46 10.98
C PRO A 182 -9.38 39.38 10.21
N PRO A 183 -8.51 40.40 10.23
CA PRO A 183 -7.20 40.36 9.61
C PRO A 183 -6.39 39.14 10.06
N GLY A 184 -5.78 38.42 9.13
CA GLY A 184 -4.96 37.25 9.39
C GLY A 184 -5.75 35.95 9.62
N LEU A 185 -7.09 35.98 9.61
CA LEU A 185 -7.91 34.77 9.64
C LEU A 185 -8.28 34.33 8.22
N LEU A 186 -7.79 33.19 7.81
CA LEU A 186 -8.00 32.59 6.50
C LEU A 186 -8.73 31.26 6.65
N ALA A 187 -9.56 30.92 5.67
CA ALA A 187 -10.22 29.64 5.64
C ALA A 187 -10.26 29.06 4.22
N ARG A 188 -10.30 27.72 4.14
CA ARG A 188 -10.53 26.96 2.92
C ARG A 188 -11.54 25.86 3.20
N ILE A 189 -12.53 25.75 2.34
CA ILE A 189 -13.53 24.68 2.36
C ILE A 189 -13.45 23.95 1.04
N THR A 190 -13.43 22.61 1.09
CA THR A 190 -13.44 21.75 -0.10
C THR A 190 -14.47 20.66 0.04
N LEU A 191 -15.20 20.40 -1.04
CA LEU A 191 -16.15 19.29 -1.19
C LEU A 191 -15.74 18.45 -2.39
N ALA A 192 -15.82 17.12 -2.26
CA ALA A 192 -15.52 16.18 -3.34
C ALA A 192 -16.56 15.05 -3.38
N ASP A 193 -17.00 14.68 -4.58
CA ASP A 193 -17.79 13.47 -4.85
C ASP A 193 -17.23 12.82 -6.12
N ARG A 194 -16.92 11.53 -6.06
CA ARG A 194 -16.40 10.76 -7.17
C ARG A 194 -17.13 9.42 -7.22
N GLN A 195 -17.56 9.03 -8.40
CA GLN A 195 -18.21 7.75 -8.65
C GLN A 195 -17.62 7.07 -9.89
N PHE A 196 -17.59 5.77 -9.85
CA PHE A 196 -17.16 4.89 -10.93
C PHE A 196 -17.90 3.55 -10.80
N ASP A 197 -18.43 3.03 -11.91
CA ASP A 197 -19.22 1.78 -11.87
C ASP A 197 -18.36 0.52 -12.11
N GLY A 198 -17.00 0.68 -12.24
CA GLY A 198 -16.10 -0.44 -12.49
C GLY A 198 -16.06 -0.89 -13.97
N THR A 199 -15.03 -1.66 -14.30
CA THR A 199 -14.83 -2.21 -15.66
C THR A 199 -14.92 -3.73 -15.72
N GLY A 200 -14.97 -4.42 -14.58
CA GLY A 200 -15.11 -5.87 -14.52
C GLY A 200 -16.55 -6.28 -14.81
N VAL A 201 -16.75 -7.26 -15.70
CA VAL A 201 -18.09 -7.78 -16.01
C VAL A 201 -18.35 -9.06 -15.22
N ASN A 202 -19.32 -9.02 -14.29
CA ASN A 202 -19.76 -10.21 -13.56
C ASN A 202 -20.66 -11.04 -14.46
N VAL A 203 -20.25 -12.27 -14.82
CA VAL A 203 -21.07 -13.14 -15.69
C VAL A 203 -22.35 -13.64 -15.00
N ALA A 204 -22.38 -13.65 -13.67
CA ALA A 204 -23.56 -13.99 -12.90
C ALA A 204 -24.61 -12.87 -12.91
N SER A 205 -24.19 -11.63 -13.09
CA SER A 205 -25.05 -10.46 -13.18
C SER A 205 -24.47 -9.47 -14.21
N PRO A 206 -24.70 -9.70 -15.52
CA PRO A 206 -24.07 -8.90 -16.59
C PRO A 206 -24.44 -7.41 -16.59
N HIS A 207 -25.40 -6.99 -15.78
CA HIS A 207 -25.81 -5.60 -15.63
C HIS A 207 -25.09 -4.88 -14.48
N ASP A 208 -24.40 -5.63 -13.62
CA ASP A 208 -23.66 -5.11 -12.47
C ASP A 208 -22.15 -5.28 -12.74
N ASN A 209 -21.45 -4.19 -12.93
CA ASN A 209 -20.00 -4.22 -13.07
C ASN A 209 -19.34 -4.46 -11.71
N LEU A 210 -18.07 -4.88 -11.73
CA LEU A 210 -17.22 -5.08 -10.57
C LEU A 210 -16.12 -4.02 -10.54
N GLY A 211 -15.68 -3.66 -9.34
CA GLY A 211 -14.64 -2.66 -9.11
C GLY A 211 -15.16 -1.23 -9.08
N GLY A 212 -16.48 -1.06 -8.92
CA GLY A 212 -17.11 0.23 -8.75
C GLY A 212 -16.86 0.83 -7.37
N TYR A 213 -16.98 2.16 -7.30
CA TYR A 213 -16.88 2.87 -6.03
C TYR A 213 -17.63 4.20 -6.05
N ARG A 214 -17.95 4.70 -4.85
CA ARG A 214 -18.35 6.08 -4.62
C ARG A 214 -17.62 6.65 -3.43
N ARG A 215 -16.87 7.73 -3.66
CA ARG A 215 -16.04 8.42 -2.67
C ARG A 215 -16.53 9.84 -2.49
N GLN A 216 -16.80 10.20 -1.24
CA GLN A 216 -17.28 11.51 -0.85
C GLN A 216 -16.35 12.10 0.20
N GLY A 217 -16.00 13.36 0.06
CA GLY A 217 -15.11 14.05 0.99
C GLY A 217 -15.53 15.48 1.25
N ALA A 218 -15.23 15.96 2.46
CA ALA A 218 -15.35 17.33 2.86
C ALA A 218 -14.17 17.73 3.75
N SER A 219 -13.62 18.92 3.55
CA SER A 219 -12.57 19.45 4.44
C SER A 219 -12.79 20.92 4.74
N LEU A 220 -12.34 21.32 5.93
CA LEU A 220 -12.23 22.69 6.41
C LEU A 220 -10.82 22.90 6.94
N ALA A 221 -10.09 23.83 6.37
CA ALA A 221 -8.82 24.32 6.90
C ALA A 221 -8.97 25.78 7.34
N VAL A 222 -8.43 26.12 8.49
CA VAL A 222 -8.45 27.47 9.07
C VAL A 222 -7.03 27.82 9.48
N GLU A 223 -6.58 29.02 9.13
CA GLU A 223 -5.30 29.56 9.51
C GLU A 223 -5.47 30.93 10.14
N TYR A 224 -4.77 31.18 11.25
CA TYR A 224 -4.73 32.47 11.91
C TYR A 224 -3.30 32.83 12.25
N GLY A 225 -2.93 34.07 11.95
CA GLY A 225 -1.59 34.60 12.21
C GLY A 225 -0.82 34.84 10.91
N GLY A 226 -0.20 35.94 10.70
CA GLY A 226 0.47 36.30 9.46
C GLY A 226 1.47 37.45 9.61
N GLY A 227 2.08 37.61 10.75
CA GLY A 227 3.02 38.67 11.07
C GLY A 227 3.44 38.66 12.55
N ASP A 228 2.78 37.88 13.35
CA ASP A 228 3.05 37.66 14.75
C ASP A 228 3.94 36.45 14.98
N PRO A 229 4.59 36.32 16.16
CA PRO A 229 5.35 35.10 16.45
C PRO A 229 4.50 33.83 16.51
N TRP A 230 3.18 33.96 16.59
CA TRP A 230 2.25 32.86 16.71
C TRP A 230 1.45 32.62 15.40
N ARG A 231 1.34 31.36 15.03
CA ARG A 231 0.47 30.90 13.92
C ARG A 231 -0.32 29.70 14.38
N PHE A 232 -1.62 29.73 14.13
CA PHE A 232 -2.52 28.61 14.36
C PHE A 232 -2.98 28.04 13.03
N VAL A 233 -3.00 26.70 12.92
CA VAL A 233 -3.54 25.97 11.77
C VAL A 233 -4.45 24.89 12.30
N GLY A 234 -5.72 24.93 11.91
CA GLY A 234 -6.72 23.90 12.20
C GLY A 234 -7.18 23.22 10.92
N ASP A 235 -7.36 21.93 10.95
CA ASP A 235 -7.88 21.14 9.82
C ASP A 235 -8.92 20.13 10.33
N ALA A 236 -10.02 19.96 9.59
CA ALA A 236 -11.02 18.94 9.84
C ALA A 236 -11.43 18.31 8.52
N ARG A 237 -11.45 16.98 8.46
CA ARG A 237 -11.75 16.20 7.26
C ARG A 237 -12.73 15.10 7.57
N PHE A 238 -13.58 14.85 6.60
CA PHE A 238 -14.50 13.72 6.59
C PHE A 238 -14.45 13.03 5.24
N SER A 239 -14.50 11.71 5.22
CA SER A 239 -14.77 10.96 4.01
C SER A 239 -15.70 9.78 4.25
N ASN A 240 -16.34 9.38 3.17
CA ASN A 240 -17.14 8.17 3.07
C ASN A 240 -16.80 7.49 1.75
N ASP A 241 -16.15 6.36 1.83
CA ASP A 241 -15.80 5.49 0.71
C ASP A 241 -16.73 4.29 0.72
N ARG A 242 -17.38 4.04 -0.41
CA ARG A 242 -18.20 2.86 -0.65
C ARG A 242 -17.68 2.18 -1.90
N SER A 243 -17.33 0.90 -1.82
CA SER A 243 -16.83 0.11 -2.94
C SER A 243 -17.55 -1.22 -3.04
N ASP A 244 -17.84 -1.65 -4.26
CA ASP A 244 -18.33 -2.99 -4.56
C ASP A 244 -17.18 -4.01 -4.61
N LEU A 245 -17.49 -5.25 -4.94
CA LEU A 245 -16.48 -6.31 -5.09
C LEU A 245 -15.50 -5.96 -6.21
N PRO A 246 -14.18 -6.11 -5.97
CA PRO A 246 -13.19 -5.98 -7.04
C PRO A 246 -13.38 -7.08 -8.09
N PRO A 247 -13.02 -6.84 -9.37
CA PRO A 247 -12.93 -7.88 -10.37
C PRO A 247 -11.96 -8.95 -9.88
N SER A 248 -12.48 -10.13 -9.56
CA SER A 248 -11.66 -11.21 -9.01
C SER A 248 -12.06 -12.56 -9.56
N SER A 249 -11.12 -13.51 -9.52
CA SER A 249 -11.36 -14.90 -9.83
C SER A 249 -10.51 -15.78 -8.93
N THR A 250 -10.93 -17.04 -8.76
CA THR A 250 -10.19 -17.99 -7.94
C THR A 250 -9.46 -19.00 -8.84
N LEU A 251 -8.15 -19.15 -8.60
CA LEU A 251 -7.36 -20.23 -9.17
C LEU A 251 -7.46 -21.44 -8.23
N PHE A 252 -8.28 -22.41 -8.62
CA PHE A 252 -8.50 -23.63 -7.84
C PHE A 252 -7.35 -24.63 -7.98
N ALA A 253 -7.22 -25.52 -7.00
CA ALA A 253 -6.17 -26.55 -6.96
C ALA A 253 -6.18 -27.52 -8.16
N ASN A 254 -7.32 -27.72 -8.82
CA ASN A 254 -7.40 -28.53 -10.03
C ASN A 254 -6.65 -27.93 -11.24
N GLY A 255 -6.33 -26.63 -11.19
CA GLY A 255 -5.49 -25.93 -12.16
C GLY A 255 -3.99 -25.93 -11.83
N TYR A 256 -3.59 -26.52 -10.70
CA TYR A 256 -2.19 -26.54 -10.25
C TYR A 256 -1.35 -27.50 -11.11
N ASN A 257 -0.07 -27.18 -11.29
CA ASN A 257 0.78 -27.79 -12.31
C ASN A 257 2.16 -28.20 -11.83
N CYS A 258 2.50 -28.05 -10.55
CA CYS A 258 3.83 -28.41 -10.04
C CYS A 258 3.78 -28.92 -8.61
N GLY A 259 4.91 -29.44 -8.18
CA GLY A 259 4.99 -30.12 -6.91
C GLY A 259 4.75 -31.62 -7.06
N SER A 260 4.23 -32.26 -6.04
CA SER A 260 3.78 -33.64 -6.18
C SER A 260 2.29 -33.70 -6.50
N GLN A 261 1.93 -34.76 -7.16
CA GLN A 261 0.56 -35.05 -7.51
C GLN A 261 -0.08 -35.92 -6.43
N ASP A 262 -1.22 -35.52 -5.89
CA ASP A 262 -2.00 -36.35 -5.01
C ASP A 262 -2.54 -37.57 -5.80
N PRO A 263 -2.21 -38.81 -5.44
CA PRO A 263 -2.62 -40.00 -6.17
C PRO A 263 -4.14 -40.25 -6.12
N LYS A 264 -4.88 -39.62 -5.20
CA LYS A 264 -6.34 -39.79 -5.08
C LYS A 264 -7.11 -38.79 -5.92
N THR A 265 -6.69 -37.54 -5.91
CA THR A 265 -7.38 -36.43 -6.61
C THR A 265 -6.76 -36.11 -7.95
N GLY A 266 -5.51 -36.50 -8.18
CA GLY A 266 -4.73 -36.14 -9.35
C GLY A 266 -4.28 -34.67 -9.35
N TYR A 267 -4.54 -33.89 -8.26
CA TYR A 267 -4.18 -32.49 -8.20
C TYR A 267 -2.73 -32.31 -7.77
N TRP A 268 -2.08 -31.30 -8.33
CA TRP A 268 -0.74 -30.87 -7.95
C TRP A 268 -0.77 -30.03 -6.68
N SER A 269 0.32 -30.02 -5.93
CA SER A 269 0.41 -29.31 -4.65
C SER A 269 0.57 -27.79 -4.80
N PHE A 270 1.06 -27.30 -5.96
CA PHE A 270 1.33 -25.89 -6.22
C PHE A 270 1.02 -25.51 -7.66
N TYR A 271 0.86 -24.20 -7.88
CA TYR A 271 0.96 -23.60 -9.19
C TYR A 271 2.37 -23.02 -9.38
N CYS A 272 2.98 -23.28 -10.53
CA CYS A 272 4.27 -22.74 -10.92
C CYS A 272 4.18 -22.02 -12.26
N GLY A 273 4.85 -20.87 -12.37
CA GLY A 273 4.87 -20.05 -13.56
C GLY A 273 4.01 -18.80 -13.49
N ASP A 274 3.80 -18.17 -14.62
CA ASP A 274 2.93 -17.01 -14.78
C ASP A 274 1.47 -17.40 -14.54
N ILE A 275 0.80 -16.69 -13.65
CA ILE A 275 -0.59 -16.96 -13.28
C ILE A 275 -1.50 -16.58 -14.45
N PRO A 276 -2.42 -17.47 -14.87
CA PRO A 276 -3.32 -17.20 -16.00
C PRO A 276 -4.30 -16.09 -15.65
N ARG A 277 -4.54 -15.19 -16.62
CA ARG A 277 -5.45 -14.05 -16.47
C ARG A 277 -6.77 -14.33 -17.18
N THR A 278 -7.88 -13.91 -16.55
CA THR A 278 -9.22 -13.97 -17.14
C THR A 278 -9.87 -12.60 -17.17
N ARG A 279 -10.86 -12.40 -18.04
CA ARG A 279 -11.79 -11.26 -18.02
C ARG A 279 -13.22 -11.69 -17.71
N ARG A 280 -13.39 -12.93 -17.27
CA ARG A 280 -14.69 -13.50 -16.91
C ARG A 280 -14.68 -13.71 -15.40
N TYR A 281 -15.43 -12.90 -14.72
CA TYR A 281 -15.60 -12.93 -13.28
C TYR A 281 -16.97 -13.51 -12.96
N ASP A 282 -17.05 -14.44 -12.03
CA ASP A 282 -18.27 -15.15 -11.67
C ASP A 282 -18.42 -15.06 -10.14
N LEU A 283 -18.87 -13.90 -9.66
CA LEU A 283 -18.99 -13.61 -8.25
C LEU A 283 -20.44 -13.52 -7.82
N THR A 284 -20.70 -13.78 -6.55
CA THR A 284 -22.02 -13.69 -5.94
C THR A 284 -22.58 -12.25 -6.01
N PRO A 285 -23.67 -12.00 -6.76
CA PRO A 285 -24.18 -10.64 -6.97
C PRO A 285 -24.78 -9.97 -5.75
N THR A 286 -25.07 -10.74 -4.69
CA THR A 286 -25.76 -10.25 -3.47
C THR A 286 -24.82 -9.86 -2.34
N VAL A 287 -23.49 -9.85 -2.58
CA VAL A 287 -22.52 -9.38 -1.60
C VAL A 287 -22.71 -7.86 -1.41
N PRO A 288 -22.84 -7.38 -0.16
CA PRO A 288 -23.00 -5.94 0.09
C PRO A 288 -21.75 -5.16 -0.28
N ASP A 289 -21.91 -3.86 -0.55
CA ASP A 289 -20.78 -2.94 -0.72
C ASP A 289 -19.98 -2.80 0.58
N SER A 290 -18.67 -2.74 0.45
CA SER A 290 -17.77 -2.33 1.54
C SER A 290 -17.89 -0.83 1.79
N VAL A 291 -17.83 -0.41 3.06
CA VAL A 291 -17.94 1.01 3.43
C VAL A 291 -16.86 1.37 4.45
N THR A 292 -16.10 2.42 4.15
CA THR A 292 -15.17 3.02 5.10
C THR A 292 -15.51 4.49 5.33
N ARG A 293 -15.63 4.90 6.59
CA ARG A 293 -15.85 6.30 6.99
C ARG A 293 -14.70 6.76 7.85
N THR A 294 -14.11 7.90 7.48
CA THR A 294 -12.99 8.46 8.20
C THR A 294 -13.28 9.90 8.63
N VAL A 295 -12.89 10.22 9.86
CA VAL A 295 -12.88 11.58 10.40
C VAL A 295 -11.48 11.87 10.92
N GLN A 296 -10.92 12.99 10.52
CA GLN A 296 -9.68 13.51 11.05
C GLN A 296 -9.89 14.97 11.47
N ALA A 297 -9.35 15.33 12.62
CA ALA A 297 -9.24 16.72 13.05
C ALA A 297 -7.84 16.96 13.59
N SER A 298 -7.22 18.09 13.24
CA SER A 298 -5.93 18.47 13.77
C SER A 298 -5.87 19.96 14.10
N ALA A 299 -5.04 20.30 15.08
CA ALA A 299 -4.72 21.66 15.47
C ALA A 299 -3.22 21.78 15.67
N ARG A 300 -2.60 22.71 14.95
CA ARG A 300 -1.18 23.03 15.08
C ARG A 300 -1.01 24.47 15.57
N LEU A 301 -0.24 24.63 16.61
CA LEU A 301 0.17 25.93 17.12
C LEU A 301 1.67 26.08 16.93
N GLU A 302 2.08 27.05 16.17
CA GLU A 302 3.48 27.38 15.88
C GLU A 302 3.86 28.69 16.57
N TRP A 303 5.04 28.69 17.18
CA TRP A 303 5.68 29.89 17.71
C TRP A 303 7.05 30.05 17.06
N ARG A 304 7.37 31.25 16.61
CA ARG A 304 8.63 31.57 15.95
C ARG A 304 9.25 32.84 16.56
N ALA A 305 10.52 32.73 16.90
CA ALA A 305 11.39 33.83 17.29
C ALA A 305 12.69 33.74 16.49
N ASP A 306 13.58 34.75 16.63
CA ASP A 306 14.78 34.87 15.79
C ASP A 306 15.62 33.59 15.69
N ARG A 307 15.83 32.92 16.84
CA ARG A 307 16.68 31.71 16.94
C ARG A 307 15.95 30.45 17.40
N PHE A 308 14.69 30.57 17.79
CA PHE A 308 13.94 29.49 18.37
C PHE A 308 12.58 29.35 17.69
N SER A 309 12.14 28.13 17.55
CA SER A 309 10.76 27.84 17.18
C SER A 309 10.21 26.70 18.02
N ALA A 310 8.93 26.75 18.27
CA ALA A 310 8.21 25.68 18.93
C ALA A 310 6.91 25.39 18.17
N ASP A 311 6.54 24.14 18.07
CA ASP A 311 5.25 23.78 17.53
C ASP A 311 4.62 22.62 18.33
N SER A 312 3.29 22.66 18.40
CA SER A 312 2.45 21.67 19.04
C SER A 312 1.43 21.19 18.03
N LEU A 313 1.34 19.88 17.80
CA LEU A 313 0.35 19.25 16.96
C LEU A 313 -0.52 18.33 17.82
N SER A 314 -1.82 18.63 17.88
CA SER A 314 -2.85 17.76 18.46
C SER A 314 -3.70 17.21 17.32
N ALA A 315 -3.94 15.91 17.29
CA ALA A 315 -4.76 15.29 16.25
C ALA A 315 -5.65 14.19 16.81
N TYR A 316 -6.83 14.06 16.21
CA TYR A 316 -7.77 12.97 16.37
C TYR A 316 -8.05 12.34 15.02
N TYR A 317 -8.00 11.04 14.97
CA TYR A 317 -8.34 10.24 13.79
C TYR A 317 -9.28 9.12 14.19
N ARG A 318 -10.31 8.90 13.38
CA ARG A 318 -11.22 7.75 13.52
C ARG A 318 -11.56 7.19 12.15
N SER A 319 -11.40 5.90 12.00
CA SER A 319 -11.85 5.13 10.85
C SER A 319 -12.83 4.06 11.29
N ASN A 320 -13.89 3.87 10.53
CA ASN A 320 -14.88 2.81 10.72
C ASN A 320 -15.08 2.12 9.38
N SER A 321 -14.70 0.87 9.29
CA SER A 321 -14.71 0.06 8.07
C SER A 321 -15.62 -1.16 8.25
N ASP A 322 -16.49 -1.37 7.26
CA ASP A 322 -17.25 -2.60 7.03
C ASP A 322 -16.81 -3.17 5.67
N ILE A 323 -16.08 -4.25 5.64
CA ILE A 323 -15.51 -4.83 4.43
C ILE A 323 -16.19 -6.16 4.15
N TYR A 324 -16.67 -6.33 2.93
CA TYR A 324 -17.33 -7.56 2.49
C TYR A 324 -16.55 -8.23 1.37
N GLN A 325 -16.58 -9.56 1.34
CA GLN A 325 -15.94 -10.39 0.33
C GLN A 325 -16.84 -11.54 -0.09
N ASP A 326 -16.78 -11.87 -1.38
CA ASP A 326 -17.24 -13.16 -1.87
C ASP A 326 -16.20 -14.23 -1.45
N PHE A 327 -16.52 -14.97 -0.39
CA PHE A 327 -15.54 -15.83 0.25
C PHE A 327 -15.37 -17.19 -0.45
N ASP A 328 -16.29 -17.62 -1.28
CA ASP A 328 -16.15 -18.83 -2.12
C ASP A 328 -15.71 -18.51 -3.55
N GLY A 329 -15.76 -17.22 -3.97
CA GLY A 329 -15.26 -16.70 -5.24
C GLY A 329 -16.02 -17.22 -6.45
N THR A 330 -17.29 -17.55 -6.27
CA THR A 330 -18.15 -18.03 -7.34
C THR A 330 -19.63 -17.79 -7.04
N SER A 331 -20.39 -17.37 -8.04
CA SER A 331 -21.83 -17.15 -7.91
C SER A 331 -22.64 -18.43 -7.73
N SER A 332 -22.11 -19.55 -8.14
CA SER A 332 -22.78 -20.84 -8.03
C SER A 332 -22.62 -21.49 -6.67
N GLY A 333 -21.80 -20.90 -5.81
CA GLY A 333 -21.40 -21.47 -4.52
C GLY A 333 -20.54 -22.72 -4.66
N GLN A 334 -19.97 -23.17 -3.56
CA GLN A 334 -19.24 -24.43 -3.52
C GLN A 334 -20.20 -25.55 -3.19
N LEU A 335 -20.05 -26.68 -3.90
CA LEU A 335 -20.79 -27.91 -3.59
C LEU A 335 -20.23 -28.51 -2.31
N MET A 336 -21.04 -28.56 -1.28
CA MET A 336 -20.72 -29.12 -0.01
C MET A 336 -21.60 -30.32 0.31
N GLY A 337 -21.03 -31.39 0.83
CA GLY A 337 -21.79 -32.51 1.38
C GLY A 337 -22.31 -32.16 2.75
N VAL A 338 -23.58 -32.35 2.98
CA VAL A 338 -24.23 -32.06 4.24
C VAL A 338 -24.68 -33.33 4.92
N CYS A 339 -24.40 -33.46 6.18
CA CYS A 339 -25.00 -34.46 7.03
C CYS A 339 -25.66 -33.83 8.26
N THR A 340 -26.69 -34.45 8.77
CA THR A 340 -27.39 -33.97 9.96
C THR A 340 -26.78 -34.60 11.22
N VAL A 341 -26.28 -33.78 12.14
CA VAL A 341 -25.69 -34.25 13.40
C VAL A 341 -26.74 -35.04 14.20
N GLY A 342 -26.35 -36.25 14.63
CA GLY A 342 -27.24 -37.15 15.38
C GLY A 342 -28.18 -38.01 14.54
N VAL A 343 -28.18 -37.80 13.19
CA VAL A 343 -28.97 -38.61 12.25
C VAL A 343 -28.04 -39.41 11.34
N ASN A 344 -27.09 -38.72 10.66
CA ASN A 344 -26.20 -39.30 9.64
C ASN A 344 -24.73 -38.92 9.79
N CYS A 345 -24.40 -38.08 10.77
CA CYS A 345 -23.01 -37.81 11.17
C CYS A 345 -22.73 -38.51 12.50
N ASP A 346 -21.75 -39.36 12.54
CA ASP A 346 -21.26 -39.91 13.80
C ASP A 346 -20.23 -39.00 14.49
N ALA A 347 -19.99 -39.24 15.77
CA ALA A 347 -19.03 -38.49 16.57
C ALA A 347 -17.56 -38.72 16.11
N THR A 348 -17.30 -39.68 15.21
CA THR A 348 -15.97 -40.02 14.69
C THR A 348 -15.67 -39.46 13.33
N GLY A 349 -16.64 -38.69 12.73
CA GLY A 349 -16.45 -38.10 11.43
C GLY A 349 -16.64 -39.04 10.25
N SER A 350 -17.17 -40.24 10.48
CA SER A 350 -17.61 -41.16 9.44
C SER A 350 -19.06 -40.87 9.09
N ALA A 351 -19.32 -40.02 8.12
CA ALA A 351 -20.68 -39.66 7.72
C ALA A 351 -21.02 -40.21 6.36
N MET A 352 -22.27 -40.63 6.21
CA MET A 352 -22.87 -40.79 4.88
C MET A 352 -23.39 -39.43 4.44
N VAL A 353 -22.89 -38.95 3.30
CA VAL A 353 -23.36 -37.70 2.69
C VAL A 353 -24.78 -37.90 2.19
N ASP A 354 -25.75 -37.26 2.85
CA ASP A 354 -27.14 -37.38 2.43
C ASP A 354 -27.47 -36.51 1.23
N ARG A 355 -26.83 -35.35 1.14
CA ARG A 355 -27.15 -34.38 0.12
C ARG A 355 -25.98 -33.45 -0.18
N LEU A 356 -25.74 -33.16 -1.45
CA LEU A 356 -24.89 -32.06 -1.88
C LEU A 356 -25.74 -30.78 -1.95
N VAL A 357 -25.25 -29.72 -1.35
CA VAL A 357 -25.85 -28.38 -1.43
C VAL A 357 -24.83 -27.41 -1.96
N SER A 358 -25.29 -26.42 -2.71
CA SER A 358 -24.47 -25.29 -3.10
C SER A 358 -24.53 -24.25 -2.01
N VAL A 359 -23.38 -23.82 -1.52
CA VAL A 359 -23.26 -22.86 -0.42
C VAL A 359 -22.48 -21.64 -0.89
N ASN A 360 -23.14 -20.50 -0.94
CA ASN A 360 -22.49 -19.21 -1.15
C ASN A 360 -22.03 -18.64 0.21
N GLN A 361 -20.82 -18.10 0.23
CA GLN A 361 -20.21 -17.61 1.44
C GLN A 361 -19.79 -16.16 1.29
N VAL A 362 -20.18 -15.35 2.27
CA VAL A 362 -19.79 -13.94 2.37
C VAL A 362 -19.00 -13.75 3.64
N ALA A 363 -17.77 -13.25 3.53
CA ALA A 363 -17.02 -12.79 4.68
C ALA A 363 -17.27 -11.30 4.92
N ARG A 364 -17.29 -10.92 6.20
CA ARG A 364 -17.32 -9.54 6.65
C ARG A 364 -16.21 -9.31 7.65
N SER A 365 -15.46 -8.22 7.47
CA SER A 365 -14.53 -7.71 8.47
C SER A 365 -14.94 -6.30 8.88
N THR A 366 -14.94 -6.05 10.17
CA THR A 366 -15.28 -4.73 10.75
C THR A 366 -14.09 -4.22 11.53
N ASP A 367 -13.69 -2.97 11.26
CA ASP A 367 -12.64 -2.31 12.00
C ASP A 367 -13.08 -0.91 12.43
N VAL A 368 -12.95 -0.63 13.72
CA VAL A 368 -13.07 0.73 14.27
C VAL A 368 -11.75 1.09 14.91
N ILE A 369 -11.06 2.06 14.32
CA ILE A 369 -9.78 2.56 14.81
C ILE A 369 -9.97 4.00 15.29
N GLU A 370 -9.56 4.28 16.52
CA GLU A 370 -9.53 5.62 17.10
C GLU A 370 -8.12 5.95 17.54
N GLN A 371 -7.59 7.09 17.11
CA GLN A 371 -6.25 7.50 17.41
C GLN A 371 -6.20 8.95 17.89
N ILE A 372 -5.47 9.19 18.96
CA ILE A 372 -5.15 10.52 19.48
C ILE A 372 -3.65 10.68 19.46
N THR A 373 -3.19 11.76 18.84
CA THR A 373 -1.78 12.12 18.75
C THR A 373 -1.56 13.49 19.37
N GLN A 374 -0.56 13.61 20.22
CA GLN A 374 -0.02 14.88 20.69
C GLN A 374 1.48 14.90 20.46
N GLU A 375 1.98 15.86 19.69
CA GLU A 375 3.40 16.02 19.41
C GLU A 375 3.84 17.45 19.76
N PHE A 376 4.98 17.57 20.44
CA PHE A 376 5.65 18.84 20.74
C PHE A 376 7.03 18.82 20.10
N ARG A 377 7.42 19.92 19.48
CA ARG A 377 8.76 20.13 18.94
C ARG A 377 9.29 21.49 19.38
N PHE A 378 10.55 21.52 19.75
CA PHE A 378 11.29 22.74 20.04
C PHE A 378 12.59 22.72 19.25
N ARG A 379 12.88 23.79 18.55
CA ARG A 379 14.03 23.90 17.68
C ARG A 379 14.81 25.18 17.93
N GLN A 380 16.14 25.07 17.86
CA GLN A 380 17.05 26.21 17.80
C GLN A 380 17.70 26.27 16.43
N HIS A 381 17.71 27.47 15.85
CA HIS A 381 18.43 27.79 14.61
C HIS A 381 19.71 28.55 14.96
N GLY A 382 20.84 28.08 14.44
CA GLY A 382 22.15 28.67 14.61
C GLY A 382 22.95 28.72 13.30
N GLU A 383 24.07 29.44 13.29
CA GLU A 383 24.89 29.56 12.08
C GLU A 383 25.60 28.27 11.69
N ARG A 384 26.03 27.47 12.68
CA ARG A 384 26.76 26.22 12.49
C ARG A 384 26.09 25.01 13.10
N PHE A 385 25.11 25.22 13.94
CA PHE A 385 24.55 24.19 14.78
C PHE A 385 23.06 24.42 14.95
N ASP A 386 22.28 23.56 14.32
CA ASP A 386 20.84 23.49 14.46
C ASP A 386 20.47 22.24 15.25
N TRP A 387 19.51 22.33 16.16
CA TRP A 387 18.99 21.15 16.83
C TRP A 387 17.48 21.23 17.04
N MET A 388 16.87 20.08 17.10
CA MET A 388 15.47 19.88 17.41
C MET A 388 15.30 18.82 18.49
N LEU A 389 14.41 19.08 19.44
CA LEU A 389 13.93 18.10 20.41
C LEU A 389 12.42 17.99 20.28
N GLY A 390 11.91 16.78 20.37
CA GLY A 390 10.48 16.51 20.31
C GLY A 390 10.05 15.41 21.25
N ALA A 391 8.76 15.44 21.58
CA ALA A 391 8.07 14.40 22.32
C ALA A 391 6.73 14.12 21.66
N GLN A 392 6.34 12.85 21.60
CA GLN A 392 5.06 12.43 21.04
C GLN A 392 4.37 11.46 22.00
N LEU A 393 3.08 11.68 22.16
CA LEU A 393 2.14 10.78 22.81
C LEU A 393 1.19 10.27 21.75
N LEU A 394 1.08 8.97 21.60
CA LEU A 394 0.15 8.30 20.70
C LEU A 394 -0.70 7.35 21.52
N SER A 395 -2.01 7.50 21.44
CA SER A 395 -2.97 6.55 21.99
C SER A 395 -3.82 6.02 20.85
N ASP A 396 -3.81 4.72 20.70
CA ASP A 396 -4.51 4.00 19.64
C ASP A 396 -5.43 2.95 20.25
N SER A 397 -6.64 2.84 19.70
CA SER A 397 -7.65 1.87 20.09
C SER A 397 -8.25 1.27 18.83
N GLU A 398 -8.09 -0.02 18.67
CA GLU A 398 -8.63 -0.79 17.56
C GLU A 398 -9.66 -1.80 18.09
N HIS A 399 -10.82 -1.84 17.45
CA HIS A 399 -11.86 -2.83 17.65
C HIS A 399 -12.11 -3.51 16.31
N SER A 400 -11.69 -4.75 16.20
CA SER A 400 -11.87 -5.55 14.99
C SER A 400 -12.80 -6.72 15.24
N GLY A 401 -13.60 -7.06 14.24
CA GLY A 401 -14.48 -8.21 14.25
C GLY A 401 -14.57 -8.85 12.88
N ASP A 402 -14.45 -10.16 12.83
CA ASP A 402 -14.54 -10.93 11.60
C ASP A 402 -15.70 -11.91 11.68
N GLY A 403 -16.40 -12.12 10.58
CA GLY A 403 -17.50 -13.07 10.47
C GLY A 403 -17.62 -13.63 9.05
N VAL A 404 -18.06 -14.88 8.97
CA VAL A 404 -18.41 -15.52 7.70
C VAL A 404 -19.83 -16.00 7.77
N ALA A 405 -20.68 -15.60 6.84
CA ALA A 405 -22.00 -16.15 6.66
C ALA A 405 -22.01 -17.08 5.46
N ALA A 406 -22.67 -18.22 5.61
CA ALA A 406 -22.90 -19.16 4.54
C ALA A 406 -24.40 -19.25 4.25
N GLY A 407 -24.79 -18.95 3.02
CA GLY A 407 -26.17 -19.12 2.54
C GLY A 407 -26.28 -20.40 1.73
N ALA A 408 -27.21 -21.29 2.10
CA ALA A 408 -27.50 -22.48 1.33
C ALA A 408 -28.98 -22.48 0.90
N ALA A 409 -29.20 -22.58 -0.41
CA ALA A 409 -30.56 -22.68 -0.93
C ALA A 409 -31.25 -23.96 -0.42
N GLY A 410 -32.36 -23.80 0.32
CA GLY A 410 -33.21 -24.92 0.77
C GLY A 410 -32.88 -25.52 2.12
N LEU A 411 -32.04 -24.87 2.95
CA LEU A 411 -31.86 -25.21 4.36
C LEU A 411 -32.73 -24.37 5.26
N ALA A 412 -33.36 -25.03 6.24
CA ALA A 412 -34.14 -24.33 7.26
C ALA A 412 -33.18 -23.61 8.23
N THR A 413 -33.58 -22.40 8.66
CA THR A 413 -32.89 -21.64 9.68
C THR A 413 -32.74 -22.46 10.96
N ASN A 414 -31.53 -22.48 11.54
CA ASN A 414 -31.12 -23.16 12.79
C ASN A 414 -30.81 -24.66 12.72
N GLN A 415 -30.42 -25.19 11.58
CA GLN A 415 -29.79 -26.53 11.55
C GLN A 415 -28.27 -26.40 11.67
N GLU A 416 -27.67 -27.13 12.62
CA GLU A 416 -26.22 -27.35 12.65
C GLU A 416 -25.80 -28.10 11.40
N LEU A 417 -24.92 -27.49 10.61
CA LEU A 417 -24.40 -28.06 9.38
C LEU A 417 -23.01 -28.62 9.62
N THR A 418 -22.81 -29.86 9.26
CA THR A 418 -21.49 -30.46 9.13
C THR A 418 -21.12 -30.56 7.66
N VAL A 419 -20.02 -29.93 7.28
CA VAL A 419 -19.64 -29.75 5.88
C VAL A 419 -18.72 -30.87 5.43
N LEU A 420 -19.04 -31.51 4.31
CA LEU A 420 -18.26 -32.59 3.72
C LEU A 420 -17.85 -32.21 2.30
N LEU A 421 -16.57 -32.33 1.98
CA LEU A 421 -16.04 -32.12 0.65
C LEU A 421 -16.22 -33.39 -0.22
N PRO A 422 -16.69 -33.26 -1.46
CA PRO A 422 -17.09 -34.41 -2.28
C PRO A 422 -15.97 -35.37 -2.68
N GLN A 423 -14.70 -35.03 -2.47
CA GLN A 423 -13.55 -35.78 -3.00
C GLN A 423 -12.42 -36.05 -1.99
N ALA A 424 -12.60 -35.70 -0.73
CA ALA A 424 -11.65 -36.07 0.31
C ALA A 424 -12.25 -37.13 1.24
N PRO A 425 -11.48 -38.11 1.76
CA PRO A 425 -11.97 -38.92 2.84
C PRO A 425 -12.23 -38.01 4.02
N LEU A 426 -13.47 -37.87 4.33
CA LEU A 426 -14.14 -37.19 5.41
C LEU A 426 -13.26 -36.64 6.52
N LEU A 427 -13.22 -35.31 6.64
CA LEU A 427 -13.04 -34.65 7.91
C LEU A 427 -14.38 -33.96 8.24
N VAL A 428 -15.11 -34.57 9.15
CA VAL A 428 -16.30 -34.00 9.76
C VAL A 428 -15.82 -33.13 10.92
N GLY A 429 -15.93 -31.79 10.78
CA GLY A 429 -15.88 -30.92 11.93
C GLY A 429 -17.30 -30.44 12.26
N PRO A 430 -17.68 -30.28 13.51
CA PRO A 430 -18.90 -29.59 13.84
C PRO A 430 -18.84 -28.15 13.31
N VAL A 431 -19.96 -27.63 12.81
CA VAL A 431 -20.07 -26.25 12.30
C VAL A 431 -19.72 -25.19 13.34
N SER A 432 -19.66 -25.58 14.61
CA SER A 432 -19.07 -24.77 15.68
C SER A 432 -17.55 -24.47 15.50
N ALA A 433 -16.86 -25.12 14.55
CA ALA A 433 -15.52 -24.71 14.14
C ALA A 433 -15.51 -23.55 13.14
N PHE A 434 -16.67 -23.20 12.58
CA PHE A 434 -16.89 -21.95 11.87
C PHE A 434 -17.46 -20.97 12.86
N ASN A 435 -16.75 -19.92 13.13
CA ASN A 435 -17.28 -18.78 13.89
C ASN A 435 -18.36 -17.99 13.11
N GLY A 436 -19.10 -18.63 12.23
CA GLY A 436 -20.17 -18.07 11.44
C GLY A 436 -21.46 -18.86 11.57
N SER A 437 -22.58 -18.19 11.67
CA SER A 437 -23.89 -18.82 11.59
C SER A 437 -24.28 -18.99 10.12
N ILE A 438 -24.80 -20.17 9.77
CA ILE A 438 -25.46 -20.34 8.48
C ILE A 438 -26.79 -19.65 8.55
N LEU A 439 -26.92 -18.55 7.82
CA LEU A 439 -28.11 -17.74 7.76
C LEU A 439 -28.86 -18.00 6.44
N ALA A 440 -30.17 -17.98 6.51
CA ALA A 440 -31.00 -17.98 5.30
C ALA A 440 -30.84 -16.67 4.48
N ASP A 441 -30.26 -15.65 5.10
CA ASP A 441 -29.93 -14.36 4.49
C ASP A 441 -28.42 -14.13 4.61
N PRO A 442 -27.64 -14.25 3.51
CA PRO A 442 -26.21 -14.02 3.52
C PRO A 442 -25.83 -12.58 3.86
N ASN A 443 -26.79 -11.62 3.82
CA ASN A 443 -26.54 -10.23 4.20
C ASN A 443 -26.56 -10.00 5.73
N ARG A 444 -26.84 -11.02 6.52
CA ARG A 444 -26.84 -10.97 7.98
C ARG A 444 -25.65 -11.71 8.56
N VAL A 445 -24.44 -11.29 8.17
CA VAL A 445 -23.21 -11.77 8.80
C VAL A 445 -23.21 -11.29 10.26
N GLN A 446 -23.13 -12.21 11.21
CA GLN A 446 -22.84 -11.88 12.60
C GLN A 446 -21.33 -11.96 12.83
N ASP A 447 -20.77 -10.91 13.40
CA ASP A 447 -19.39 -10.90 13.83
C ASP A 447 -19.22 -11.92 14.96
N SER A 448 -18.26 -12.80 14.80
CA SER A 448 -18.05 -13.95 15.70
C SER A 448 -16.78 -13.85 16.51
N GLU A 449 -15.82 -13.07 16.05
CA GLU A 449 -14.58 -12.78 16.75
C GLU A 449 -14.44 -11.29 16.94
N PHE A 450 -14.17 -10.88 18.19
CA PHE A 450 -13.90 -9.50 18.54
C PHE A 450 -12.53 -9.41 19.18
N ALA A 451 -11.66 -8.64 18.58
CA ALA A 451 -10.41 -8.24 19.19
C ALA A 451 -10.48 -6.77 19.57
N THR A 452 -9.97 -6.44 20.74
CA THR A 452 -9.77 -5.04 21.15
C THR A 452 -8.30 -4.88 21.51
N LEU A 453 -7.65 -3.98 20.78
CA LEU A 453 -6.26 -3.63 21.02
C LEU A 453 -6.20 -2.17 21.50
N HIS A 454 -5.50 -1.94 22.60
CA HIS A 454 -5.16 -0.60 23.04
C HIS A 454 -3.64 -0.46 23.09
N SER A 455 -3.13 0.57 22.45
CA SER A 455 -1.72 0.91 22.43
C SER A 455 -1.51 2.34 22.92
N ASN A 456 -0.58 2.52 23.85
CA ASN A 456 -0.13 3.83 24.28
C ASN A 456 1.38 3.88 24.11
N VAL A 457 1.85 4.81 23.31
CA VAL A 457 3.26 4.98 22.99
C VAL A 457 3.71 6.39 23.39
N ILE A 458 4.77 6.44 24.16
CA ILE A 458 5.45 7.70 24.52
C ILE A 458 6.82 7.67 23.87
N THR A 459 7.14 8.68 23.09
CA THR A 459 8.44 8.76 22.44
C THR A 459 9.08 10.11 22.65
N ALA A 460 10.40 10.12 22.76
CA ALA A 460 11.23 11.31 22.67
C ALA A 460 12.10 11.18 21.41
N PHE A 461 12.31 12.26 20.69
CA PHE A 461 13.15 12.28 19.52
C PHE A 461 13.94 13.58 19.39
N GLY A 462 15.00 13.54 18.60
CA GLY A 462 15.80 14.73 18.36
C GLY A 462 16.57 14.62 17.06
N ALA A 463 16.93 15.78 16.55
CA ALA A 463 17.79 15.95 15.39
C ALA A 463 18.87 16.98 15.68
N LEU A 464 20.02 16.78 15.07
CA LEU A 464 21.20 17.60 15.20
C LEU A 464 21.84 17.80 13.85
N ASP A 465 21.97 19.03 13.39
CA ASP A 465 22.63 19.41 12.15
C ASP A 465 23.87 20.25 12.47
N TYR A 466 25.03 19.84 11.96
CA TYR A 466 26.29 20.53 12.17
C TYR A 466 27.01 20.83 10.86
N ARG A 467 27.17 22.11 10.54
CA ARG A 467 27.93 22.59 9.39
C ARG A 467 29.41 22.54 9.69
N VAL A 468 30.08 21.50 9.20
CA VAL A 468 31.55 21.33 9.37
C VAL A 468 32.29 22.37 8.54
N THR A 469 31.87 22.53 7.29
CA THR A 469 32.39 23.54 6.35
C THR A 469 31.20 24.15 5.57
N SER A 470 31.47 25.07 4.66
CA SER A 470 30.44 25.57 3.73
C SER A 470 29.92 24.52 2.74
N ARG A 471 30.49 23.31 2.73
CA ARG A 471 30.15 22.24 1.79
C ARG A 471 29.86 20.90 2.46
N VAL A 472 30.14 20.77 3.74
CA VAL A 472 30.00 19.48 4.44
C VAL A 472 29.14 19.69 5.66
N ASP A 473 28.03 18.97 5.72
CA ASP A 473 27.12 18.91 6.83
C ASP A 473 27.05 17.51 7.43
N LEU A 474 26.90 17.44 8.74
CA LEU A 474 26.66 16.21 9.50
C LEU A 474 25.27 16.27 10.12
N HIS A 475 24.52 15.21 10.00
CA HIS A 475 23.19 15.09 10.59
C HIS A 475 23.13 13.86 11.47
N ALA A 476 22.52 14.02 12.64
CA ALA A 476 22.25 12.93 13.56
C ALA A 476 20.79 13.02 14.03
N GLU A 477 20.09 11.93 13.96
CA GLU A 477 18.71 11.80 14.42
C GLU A 477 18.60 10.59 15.36
N LEU A 478 17.77 10.72 16.37
CA LEU A 478 17.51 9.65 17.33
C LEU A 478 16.08 9.71 17.82
N ARG A 479 15.43 8.57 17.87
CA ARG A 479 14.15 8.37 18.56
C ARG A 479 14.26 7.26 19.57
N GLN A 480 13.68 7.49 20.73
CA GLN A 480 13.50 6.50 21.78
C GLN A 480 12.02 6.39 22.11
N GLY A 481 11.45 5.24 21.90
CA GLY A 481 10.09 4.89 22.29
C GLY A 481 10.06 4.04 23.54
N VAL A 482 9.03 4.23 24.36
CA VAL A 482 8.73 3.41 25.54
C VAL A 482 7.28 2.96 25.43
N GLY A 483 7.07 1.64 25.40
CA GLY A 483 5.78 0.98 25.31
C GLY A 483 5.94 -0.47 25.76
N ALA A 484 5.17 -1.38 25.18
CA ALA A 484 5.36 -2.83 25.41
C ALA A 484 6.76 -3.31 24.99
N TYR A 485 7.37 -2.64 24.01
CA TYR A 485 8.76 -2.79 23.57
C TYR A 485 9.47 -1.45 23.58
N SER A 486 10.78 -1.48 23.89
CA SER A 486 11.64 -0.29 23.79
C SER A 486 12.23 -0.23 22.39
N ILE A 487 11.95 0.82 21.65
CA ILE A 487 12.38 1.05 20.28
C ILE A 487 13.42 2.15 20.24
N THR A 488 14.56 1.90 19.58
CA THR A 488 15.62 2.87 19.39
C THR A 488 15.99 3.00 17.93
N SER A 489 15.73 4.14 17.33
CA SER A 489 15.91 4.38 15.89
C SER A 489 16.89 5.53 15.65
N PRO A 490 18.20 5.25 15.49
CA PRO A 490 19.20 6.23 15.10
C PRO A 490 19.29 6.41 13.59
N ARG A 491 19.70 7.62 13.16
CA ARG A 491 20.18 7.92 11.80
C ARG A 491 21.40 8.82 11.92
N LEU A 492 22.38 8.57 11.05
CA LEU A 492 23.53 9.43 10.83
C LEU A 492 23.69 9.65 9.32
N SER A 493 23.90 10.90 8.89
CA SER A 493 24.28 11.21 7.52
C SER A 493 25.38 12.25 7.43
N VAL A 494 26.09 12.19 6.31
CA VAL A 494 27.13 13.14 5.92
C VAL A 494 26.78 13.64 4.54
N ASP A 495 26.72 14.93 4.37
CA ASP A 495 26.35 15.57 3.12
C ASP A 495 27.50 16.37 2.57
N TYR A 496 27.63 16.35 1.24
CA TYR A 496 28.57 17.17 0.50
C TYR A 496 27.86 17.97 -0.59
N HIS A 497 27.87 19.28 -0.45
CA HIS A 497 27.31 20.20 -1.44
C HIS A 497 28.27 20.34 -2.63
N THR A 498 27.89 19.79 -3.78
CA THR A 498 28.70 19.85 -5.01
C THR A 498 28.55 21.19 -5.75
N GLY A 499 27.59 22.01 -5.37
CA GLY A 499 27.24 23.33 -5.91
C GLY A 499 25.98 23.87 -5.24
N PRO A 500 25.40 24.96 -5.74
CA PRO A 500 24.22 25.59 -5.13
C PRO A 500 22.99 24.67 -5.03
N SER A 501 22.86 23.72 -5.95
CA SER A 501 21.69 22.81 -6.03
C SER A 501 22.10 21.33 -6.12
N GLY A 502 23.37 21.02 -5.87
CA GLY A 502 23.87 19.64 -5.95
C GLY A 502 24.25 19.09 -4.59
N LEU A 503 23.73 17.91 -4.22
CA LEU A 503 23.95 17.23 -2.96
C LEU A 503 24.37 15.79 -3.19
N LEU A 504 25.47 15.39 -2.54
CA LEU A 504 25.90 14.00 -2.39
C LEU A 504 25.77 13.64 -0.92
N TRP A 505 25.13 12.50 -0.60
CA TRP A 505 24.99 12.07 0.80
C TRP A 505 25.36 10.61 1.00
N LEU A 506 25.82 10.32 2.20
CA LEU A 506 25.99 8.97 2.74
C LEU A 506 25.21 8.89 4.04
N SER A 507 24.32 7.92 4.16
CA SER A 507 23.54 7.75 5.38
C SER A 507 23.52 6.31 5.87
N VAL A 508 23.37 6.16 7.19
CA VAL A 508 23.10 4.91 7.88
C VAL A 508 21.92 5.14 8.82
N ALA A 509 20.88 4.37 8.65
CA ALA A 509 19.65 4.47 9.45
C ALA A 509 19.21 3.12 9.97
N ARG A 510 18.58 3.12 11.15
CA ARG A 510 17.91 1.94 11.70
C ARG A 510 16.42 2.21 11.83
N GLY A 511 15.60 1.32 11.24
CA GLY A 511 14.18 1.19 11.51
C GLY A 511 13.93 0.02 12.45
N GLU A 512 12.88 0.11 13.25
CA GLU A 512 12.45 -0.94 14.16
C GLU A 512 10.93 -0.92 14.27
N THR A 513 10.30 -2.10 14.25
CA THR A 513 8.86 -2.29 14.49
C THR A 513 8.68 -3.17 15.71
N ALA A 514 7.73 -2.83 16.55
CA ALA A 514 7.43 -3.57 17.77
C ALA A 514 6.98 -5.01 17.45
N GLY A 515 7.19 -5.92 18.39
CA GLY A 515 6.54 -7.21 18.40
C GLY A 515 5.08 -7.09 18.81
N GLY A 516 4.36 -8.19 18.72
CA GLY A 516 2.93 -8.22 19.06
C GLY A 516 2.45 -9.59 19.51
N SER A 517 1.13 -9.71 19.58
CA SER A 517 0.42 -10.93 19.88
C SER A 517 -0.45 -11.35 18.70
N ASN A 518 -0.52 -12.65 18.46
CA ASN A 518 -1.46 -13.20 17.47
C ASN A 518 -2.91 -13.28 17.99
N GLY A 519 -3.15 -12.86 19.24
CA GLY A 519 -4.50 -12.66 19.80
C GLY A 519 -5.31 -13.93 20.05
N VAL A 520 -4.77 -15.11 19.76
CA VAL A 520 -5.50 -16.38 19.84
C VAL A 520 -4.97 -17.24 21.00
N PRO A 521 -5.72 -17.38 22.10
CA PRO A 521 -5.26 -18.08 23.30
C PRO A 521 -5.00 -19.59 23.11
N THR A 522 -5.63 -20.19 22.08
CA THR A 522 -5.51 -21.61 21.77
C THR A 522 -4.25 -21.97 21.00
N LEU A 523 -3.48 -21.00 20.54
CA LEU A 523 -2.20 -21.21 19.87
C LEU A 523 -1.17 -21.84 20.81
N LEU A 524 -0.22 -22.57 20.22
CA LEU A 524 0.97 -23.00 20.97
C LEU A 524 1.64 -21.78 21.63
N PRO A 525 2.18 -21.93 22.85
CA PRO A 525 2.83 -20.83 23.58
C PRO A 525 3.91 -20.10 22.74
N SER A 526 4.60 -20.81 21.84
CA SER A 526 5.61 -20.27 20.93
C SER A 526 5.02 -19.45 19.78
N GLU A 527 3.72 -19.51 19.57
CA GLU A 527 3.01 -18.84 18.47
C GLU A 527 2.08 -17.73 18.94
N GLN A 528 1.86 -17.61 20.26
CA GLN A 528 0.98 -16.58 20.82
C GLN A 528 1.53 -15.16 20.63
N ASN A 529 2.86 -15.03 20.63
CA ASN A 529 3.53 -13.73 20.49
C ASN A 529 4.66 -13.81 19.46
N TYR A 530 4.94 -12.67 18.83
CA TYR A 530 6.08 -12.50 17.95
C TYR A 530 6.95 -11.32 18.42
N GLY A 531 8.25 -11.41 18.17
CA GLY A 531 9.23 -10.42 18.62
C GLY A 531 9.33 -9.20 17.68
N PRO A 532 10.04 -8.15 18.10
CA PRO A 532 10.31 -7.00 17.26
C PRO A 532 11.21 -7.35 16.06
N GLU A 533 11.05 -6.62 14.98
CA GLU A 533 11.91 -6.65 13.82
C GLU A 533 12.73 -5.38 13.69
N SER A 534 13.85 -5.42 13.00
CA SER A 534 14.68 -4.25 12.77
C SER A 534 15.39 -4.31 11.41
N GLU A 535 15.66 -3.14 10.85
CA GLU A 535 16.41 -3.00 9.62
C GLU A 535 17.52 -1.95 9.76
N TRP A 536 18.68 -2.28 9.21
CA TRP A 536 19.73 -1.31 8.93
C TRP A 536 19.78 -1.01 7.45
N THR A 537 19.67 0.26 7.09
CA THR A 537 19.81 0.76 5.72
C THR A 537 21.09 1.55 5.60
N TYR A 538 21.87 1.22 4.59
CA TYR A 538 23.07 1.96 4.15
C TYR A 538 22.77 2.57 2.79
N GLU A 539 22.94 3.87 2.65
CA GLU A 539 22.54 4.60 1.45
C GLU A 539 23.64 5.56 1.00
N LEU A 540 23.90 5.55 -0.31
CA LEU A 540 24.70 6.54 -1.00
C LEU A 540 23.86 7.16 -2.09
N GLY A 541 23.66 8.48 -2.05
CA GLY A 541 22.80 9.17 -3.01
C GLY A 541 23.43 10.45 -3.55
N PHE A 542 22.97 10.82 -4.74
CA PHE A 542 23.27 12.09 -5.39
C PHE A 542 21.97 12.70 -5.90
N ARG A 543 21.84 14.01 -5.71
CA ARG A 543 20.79 14.83 -6.33
C ARG A 543 21.37 16.13 -6.82
N GLY A 544 20.98 16.53 -8.01
CA GLY A 544 21.39 17.83 -8.53
C GLY A 544 21.19 17.98 -10.03
N PRO A 545 21.49 19.16 -10.53
CA PRO A 545 21.42 19.44 -11.94
C PRO A 545 22.53 18.74 -12.73
N LEU A 546 22.18 18.23 -13.90
CA LEU A 546 23.08 17.73 -14.92
C LEU A 546 22.87 18.55 -16.19
N ILE A 547 23.94 18.73 -16.98
CA ILE A 547 23.91 19.37 -18.31
C ILE A 547 23.24 20.76 -18.24
N GLY A 548 23.83 21.67 -17.46
CA GLY A 548 23.44 23.09 -17.44
C GLY A 548 22.00 23.31 -16.94
N GLU A 549 21.61 22.68 -15.85
CA GLU A 549 20.29 22.81 -15.18
C GLU A 549 19.09 22.32 -16.02
N ARG A 550 19.32 21.74 -17.19
CA ARG A 550 18.22 21.20 -18.01
C ARG A 550 17.69 19.87 -17.51
N ILE A 551 18.50 19.13 -16.76
CA ILE A 551 18.14 17.84 -16.20
C ILE A 551 18.37 17.90 -14.70
N ASN A 552 17.31 17.73 -13.93
CA ASN A 552 17.41 17.42 -12.51
C ASN A 552 17.45 15.90 -12.35
N PHE A 553 18.52 15.42 -11.78
CA PHE A 553 18.80 14.01 -11.64
C PHE A 553 18.92 13.64 -10.16
N SER A 554 18.40 12.49 -9.79
CA SER A 554 18.67 11.85 -8.49
C SER A 554 18.99 10.39 -8.70
N ALA A 555 20.01 9.92 -8.04
CA ALA A 555 20.42 8.52 -8.04
C ALA A 555 20.73 8.09 -6.61
N THR A 556 20.24 6.94 -6.20
CA THR A 556 20.48 6.37 -4.89
C THR A 556 20.81 4.89 -5.03
N ALA A 557 21.90 4.45 -4.42
CA ALA A 557 22.20 3.05 -4.20
C ALA A 557 22.03 2.73 -2.71
N PHE A 558 21.41 1.62 -2.40
CA PHE A 558 21.14 1.24 -1.02
C PHE A 558 21.32 -0.26 -0.77
N TYR A 559 21.52 -0.59 0.50
CA TYR A 559 21.56 -1.95 1.00
C TYR A 559 20.79 -2.01 2.31
N ASN A 560 19.73 -2.83 2.33
CA ASN A 560 18.90 -3.07 3.50
C ASN A 560 19.26 -4.42 4.12
N ASP A 561 19.47 -4.44 5.43
CA ASP A 561 19.73 -5.62 6.25
C ASP A 561 18.59 -5.78 7.27
N TRP A 562 17.48 -6.40 6.83
CA TRP A 562 16.31 -6.66 7.65
C TRP A 562 16.50 -7.92 8.48
N ARG A 563 16.27 -7.84 9.78
CA ARG A 563 16.51 -8.90 10.79
C ARG A 563 15.25 -9.20 11.56
N ASN A 564 15.06 -10.46 11.91
CA ASN A 564 13.87 -10.95 12.59
C ASN A 564 12.59 -10.53 11.88
N ALA A 565 12.58 -10.56 10.55
CA ALA A 565 11.46 -10.08 9.78
C ALA A 565 10.16 -10.77 10.22
N GLN A 566 9.14 -9.98 10.49
CA GLN A 566 7.81 -10.46 10.79
C GLN A 566 7.15 -10.89 9.48
N ILE A 567 6.71 -12.11 9.36
CA ILE A 567 6.00 -12.61 8.20
C ILE A 567 4.75 -13.38 8.62
N GLU A 568 3.75 -13.34 7.77
CA GLU A 568 2.57 -14.19 7.89
C GLU A 568 2.90 -15.61 7.44
N GLY A 569 2.46 -16.58 8.20
CA GLY A 569 2.59 -17.98 7.86
C GLY A 569 1.58 -18.83 8.63
N PRO A 570 1.38 -20.09 8.24
CA PRO A 570 0.45 -20.95 8.93
C PRO A 570 0.94 -21.27 10.34
N SER A 571 -0.01 -21.42 11.27
CA SER A 571 0.26 -21.88 12.63
C SER A 571 0.58 -23.38 12.66
N ASN A 572 1.44 -23.83 13.58
CA ASN A 572 1.69 -25.25 13.88
C ASN A 572 0.72 -25.80 14.92
N THR A 573 -0.14 -24.97 15.47
CA THR A 573 -1.14 -25.36 16.46
C THR A 573 -2.12 -26.36 15.86
N PRO A 574 -2.28 -27.56 16.43
CA PRO A 574 -3.25 -28.54 15.93
C PRO A 574 -4.68 -27.98 15.99
N GLY A 575 -5.38 -28.08 14.87
CA GLY A 575 -6.77 -27.58 14.77
C GLY A 575 -6.93 -26.07 14.56
N TYR A 576 -5.83 -25.33 14.46
CA TYR A 576 -5.84 -23.92 14.07
C TYR A 576 -5.30 -23.77 12.65
N ASP A 577 -6.15 -23.39 11.72
CA ASP A 577 -5.84 -23.38 10.28
C ASP A 577 -5.61 -21.97 9.70
N ASN A 578 -5.73 -20.92 10.52
CA ASN A 578 -5.43 -19.56 10.10
C ASN A 578 -3.92 -19.26 10.10
N SER A 579 -3.58 -18.21 9.39
CA SER A 579 -2.24 -17.64 9.43
C SER A 579 -1.98 -16.91 10.75
N ILE A 580 -0.72 -16.88 11.13
CA ILE A 580 -0.18 -16.12 12.27
C ILE A 580 1.01 -15.29 11.81
N ILE A 581 1.32 -14.24 12.54
CA ILE A 581 2.58 -13.50 12.37
C ILE A 581 3.67 -14.19 13.19
N ARG A 582 4.85 -14.33 12.60
CA ARG A 582 6.04 -14.87 13.25
C ARG A 582 7.31 -14.22 12.73
N ASN A 583 8.40 -14.37 13.48
CA ASN A 583 9.70 -13.88 13.05
C ASN A 583 10.46 -14.94 12.25
N ILE A 584 11.01 -14.52 11.11
CA ILE A 584 12.00 -15.30 10.36
C ILE A 584 13.38 -14.64 10.49
N ARG A 585 14.43 -15.33 10.01
CA ARG A 585 15.80 -14.85 10.14
C ARG A 585 16.04 -13.49 9.52
N GLY A 586 15.43 -13.19 8.38
CA GLY A 586 15.44 -11.88 7.75
C GLY A 586 15.67 -11.89 6.25
N ILE A 587 15.81 -10.69 5.70
CA ILE A 587 15.88 -10.40 4.28
C ILE A 587 17.03 -9.43 4.04
N THR A 588 17.68 -9.51 2.88
CA THR A 588 18.61 -8.50 2.40
C THR A 588 18.13 -7.93 1.08
N THR A 589 18.16 -6.61 0.93
CA THR A 589 17.72 -5.93 -0.29
C THR A 589 18.80 -4.97 -0.78
N PRO A 590 19.73 -5.40 -1.65
CA PRO A 590 20.50 -4.47 -2.45
C PRO A 590 19.59 -3.84 -3.50
N GLY A 591 19.74 -2.53 -3.74
CA GLY A 591 18.92 -1.85 -4.72
C GLY A 591 19.49 -0.53 -5.23
N ALA A 592 18.84 0.00 -6.27
CA ALA A 592 19.16 1.29 -6.85
C ALA A 592 17.91 2.00 -7.37
N GLU A 593 17.89 3.30 -7.20
CA GLU A 593 16.81 4.19 -7.63
C GLU A 593 17.37 5.30 -8.51
N LEU A 594 16.68 5.63 -9.57
CA LEU A 594 17.04 6.71 -10.50
C LEU A 594 15.79 7.54 -10.79
N THR A 595 15.91 8.86 -10.73
CA THR A 595 14.89 9.78 -11.25
C THR A 595 15.54 10.87 -12.07
N ALA A 596 14.87 11.28 -13.14
CA ALA A 596 15.33 12.36 -14.00
C ALA A 596 14.15 13.19 -14.49
N ASN A 597 14.20 14.50 -14.28
CA ASN A 597 13.28 15.48 -14.84
C ASN A 597 14.07 16.33 -15.86
N ALA A 598 13.71 16.21 -17.13
CA ALA A 598 14.46 16.82 -18.23
C ALA A 598 13.59 17.84 -18.99
N LYS A 599 14.09 19.07 -19.15
CA LYS A 599 13.60 20.04 -20.12
C LYS A 599 14.37 19.83 -21.43
N ILE A 600 13.79 19.03 -22.35
CA ILE A 600 14.45 18.66 -23.62
C ILE A 600 14.52 19.88 -24.54
N THR A 601 13.41 20.61 -24.64
CA THR A 601 13.31 21.91 -25.35
C THR A 601 12.47 22.86 -24.50
N GLY A 602 12.24 24.08 -24.99
CA GLY A 602 11.30 25.03 -24.37
C GLY A 602 9.84 24.55 -24.31
N SER A 603 9.50 23.52 -25.10
CA SER A 603 8.14 22.98 -25.19
C SER A 603 8.03 21.50 -24.81
N LEU A 604 9.13 20.80 -24.69
CA LEU A 604 9.14 19.34 -24.46
C LEU A 604 9.89 19.02 -23.18
N SER A 605 9.22 18.36 -22.27
CA SER A 605 9.78 17.85 -21.03
C SER A 605 9.58 16.33 -20.90
N ALA A 606 10.46 15.68 -20.14
CA ALA A 606 10.38 14.26 -19.81
C ALA A 606 10.59 14.04 -18.32
N VAL A 607 9.84 13.09 -17.76
CA VAL A 607 10.03 12.56 -16.41
C VAL A 607 10.33 11.07 -16.55
N LEU A 608 11.40 10.63 -15.92
CA LEU A 608 11.82 9.23 -15.92
C LEU A 608 12.06 8.80 -14.48
N GLY A 609 11.60 7.60 -14.14
CA GLY A 609 11.89 6.95 -12.88
C GLY A 609 12.21 5.48 -13.10
N TYR A 610 13.16 4.95 -12.34
CA TYR A 610 13.54 3.54 -12.37
C TYR A 610 13.95 3.09 -10.97
N THR A 611 13.49 1.89 -10.58
CA THR A 611 13.91 1.22 -9.36
C THR A 611 14.26 -0.22 -9.65
N TYR A 612 15.35 -0.68 -9.07
CA TYR A 612 15.74 -2.07 -8.99
C TYR A 612 15.93 -2.46 -7.53
N ASP A 613 15.17 -3.45 -7.07
CA ASP A 613 15.20 -4.01 -5.72
C ASP A 613 15.39 -5.52 -5.82
N ASP A 614 16.34 -6.09 -5.06
CA ASP A 614 16.56 -7.54 -5.03
C ASP A 614 16.38 -8.10 -3.60
N PRO A 615 15.14 -8.08 -3.04
CA PRO A 615 14.87 -8.57 -1.71
C PRO A 615 14.97 -10.10 -1.66
N ARG A 616 15.92 -10.63 -0.87
CA ARG A 616 16.14 -12.07 -0.75
C ARG A 616 16.18 -12.53 0.69
N PHE A 617 15.54 -13.66 0.93
CA PHE A 617 15.62 -14.34 2.21
C PHE A 617 17.06 -14.73 2.56
N LYS A 618 17.46 -14.46 3.80
CA LYS A 618 18.79 -14.82 4.33
C LYS A 618 18.92 -16.33 4.51
N PRO A 619 20.17 -16.87 4.45
CA PRO A 619 20.42 -18.27 4.74
C PRO A 619 19.86 -18.71 6.10
N GLY A 620 19.13 -19.82 6.13
CA GLY A 620 18.46 -20.36 7.30
C GLY A 620 17.08 -19.71 7.58
N SER A 621 16.50 -18.99 6.62
CA SER A 621 15.10 -18.58 6.66
C SER A 621 14.20 -19.76 6.29
N GLU A 622 13.14 -19.96 7.07
CA GLU A 622 12.25 -21.08 6.96
C GLU A 622 10.83 -20.61 6.70
N ASP A 623 10.15 -21.24 5.72
CA ASP A 623 8.72 -21.09 5.50
C ASP A 623 7.99 -22.32 6.05
N ASP A 624 7.54 -22.29 7.33
CA ASP A 624 6.79 -23.40 7.94
C ASP A 624 5.45 -23.65 7.23
N GLY A 625 4.96 -22.71 6.41
CA GLY A 625 3.82 -22.93 5.53
C GLY A 625 4.05 -24.07 4.56
N GLY A 626 5.28 -24.19 4.07
CA GLY A 626 5.69 -25.32 3.24
C GLY A 626 5.75 -26.64 4.02
N SER A 627 6.11 -26.65 5.31
CA SER A 627 6.22 -27.90 6.10
C SER A 627 4.89 -28.63 6.27
N ARG A 628 3.78 -27.91 6.38
CA ARG A 628 2.44 -28.53 6.40
C ARG A 628 2.08 -29.15 5.06
N PHE A 629 2.51 -28.56 3.96
CA PHE A 629 2.33 -29.12 2.62
C PHE A 629 3.29 -30.29 2.36
N CYS A 630 4.33 -30.42 3.15
CA CYS A 630 5.30 -31.49 3.04
C CYS A 630 4.89 -32.78 3.79
N GLY A 631 3.71 -32.83 4.38
CA GLY A 631 3.17 -34.06 4.98
C GLY A 631 3.84 -34.52 6.25
N VAL A 632 4.40 -33.63 7.06
CA VAL A 632 5.04 -33.97 8.34
C VAL A 632 4.09 -33.72 9.51
N THR A 633 2.86 -34.17 9.44
CA THR A 633 2.00 -34.25 10.61
C THR A 633 1.66 -35.71 10.86
N GLY A 634 2.31 -36.28 11.90
CA GLY A 634 1.84 -37.47 12.61
C GLY A 634 1.67 -38.74 11.77
N GLY A 635 2.74 -39.39 11.41
CA GLY A 635 2.75 -40.83 11.30
C GLY A 635 2.42 -41.48 9.96
N ASN A 636 2.23 -40.80 8.84
CA ASN A 636 2.07 -41.45 7.55
C ASN A 636 2.95 -40.78 6.47
N THR A 637 4.13 -41.32 6.28
CA THR A 637 5.28 -40.86 5.55
C THR A 637 5.21 -41.02 4.03
N THR A 638 4.06 -40.99 3.40
CA THR A 638 3.92 -41.30 1.97
C THR A 638 3.60 -40.17 1.04
N SER A 639 3.61 -38.93 1.50
CA SER A 639 3.38 -37.80 0.59
C SER A 639 4.65 -37.00 0.28
N ASN A 640 5.13 -37.15 -0.93
CA ASN A 640 6.30 -36.45 -1.49
C ASN A 640 5.94 -35.00 -1.87
N PHE A 641 5.48 -34.15 -0.93
CA PHE A 641 4.83 -32.88 -1.27
C PHE A 641 5.73 -31.64 -1.19
N CYS A 642 7.05 -31.80 -1.15
CA CYS A 642 7.94 -30.67 -1.00
C CYS A 642 8.77 -30.40 -2.24
N ILE A 643 8.40 -29.36 -2.95
CA ILE A 643 9.30 -28.68 -3.88
C ILE A 643 9.57 -27.28 -3.32
N LEU A 644 10.82 -27.02 -3.03
CA LEU A 644 11.36 -25.72 -2.66
C LEU A 644 11.91 -25.05 -3.91
N GLY A 645 11.20 -24.09 -4.44
CA GLY A 645 11.65 -23.35 -5.63
C GLY A 645 11.95 -24.26 -6.84
N PRO A 646 12.19 -23.72 -8.01
CA PRO A 646 12.41 -24.50 -9.25
C PRO A 646 13.66 -25.41 -9.25
N SER A 647 14.48 -25.38 -8.21
CA SER A 647 15.78 -26.08 -8.14
C SER A 647 16.04 -26.93 -6.91
N ARG A 648 15.10 -27.04 -5.96
CA ARG A 648 15.33 -27.80 -4.73
C ARG A 648 14.25 -28.85 -4.49
N VAL A 649 14.60 -30.11 -4.72
CA VAL A 649 13.80 -31.28 -4.36
C VAL A 649 14.27 -31.79 -3.00
N LEU A 650 13.37 -31.91 -2.03
CA LEU A 650 13.66 -32.57 -0.76
C LEU A 650 13.55 -34.07 -0.96
N THR A 651 14.65 -34.80 -0.77
CA THR A 651 14.67 -36.25 -0.80
C THR A 651 14.26 -36.85 0.56
N GLN A 652 13.46 -37.87 0.48
CA GLN A 652 12.93 -38.66 1.59
C GLN A 652 14.03 -39.26 2.50
N GLY A 653 13.85 -39.10 3.79
CA GLY A 653 14.58 -40.01 4.71
C GLY A 653 15.20 -39.36 5.92
N ALA A 654 14.46 -38.79 6.78
CA ALA A 654 14.69 -38.47 8.17
C ALA A 654 14.57 -36.98 8.54
N VAL A 655 13.71 -36.74 9.51
CA VAL A 655 13.72 -35.60 10.44
C VAL A 655 13.34 -34.24 9.84
N SER A 656 12.17 -33.77 10.26
CA SER A 656 11.73 -32.35 10.19
C SER A 656 12.19 -31.58 8.94
N LEU A 657 11.50 -31.80 7.87
CA LEU A 657 11.71 -31.05 6.62
C LEU A 657 11.08 -29.67 6.76
N VAL A 658 11.81 -28.73 7.33
CA VAL A 658 11.47 -27.31 7.27
C VAL A 658 11.88 -26.80 5.90
N PRO A 659 10.97 -26.24 5.10
CA PRO A 659 11.33 -25.71 3.80
C PRO A 659 12.17 -24.45 3.97
N TYR A 660 13.43 -24.54 3.61
CA TYR A 660 14.30 -23.38 3.52
C TYR A 660 13.97 -22.57 2.28
N VAL A 661 13.81 -21.25 2.48
CA VAL A 661 13.57 -20.29 1.40
C VAL A 661 14.81 -19.45 1.10
N ASP A 662 15.97 -19.94 1.46
CA ASP A 662 17.27 -19.29 1.30
C ASP A 662 17.49 -18.77 -0.12
N GLY A 663 17.73 -17.47 -0.24
CA GLY A 663 18.01 -16.81 -1.52
C GLY A 663 16.83 -16.65 -2.45
N ASN A 664 15.63 -17.11 -2.08
CA ASN A 664 14.42 -16.82 -2.80
C ASN A 664 14.05 -15.34 -2.68
N VAL A 665 13.32 -14.85 -3.68
CA VAL A 665 12.83 -13.47 -3.69
C VAL A 665 11.68 -13.30 -2.71
N LEU A 666 11.64 -12.17 -2.01
CA LEU A 666 10.50 -11.85 -1.16
C LEU A 666 9.24 -11.71 -2.02
N GLN A 667 8.16 -12.33 -1.57
CA GLN A 667 6.86 -12.20 -2.22
C GLN A 667 6.33 -10.76 -2.12
N ARG A 668 5.41 -10.37 -3.01
CA ARG A 668 4.75 -9.06 -3.06
C ARG A 668 5.73 -7.89 -3.25
N ALA A 669 6.89 -8.17 -3.84
CA ALA A 669 7.93 -7.18 -4.11
C ALA A 669 8.40 -7.30 -5.56
N PRO A 670 7.99 -6.40 -6.47
CA PRO A 670 8.51 -6.39 -7.82
C PRO A 670 9.99 -5.98 -7.82
N GLN A 671 10.84 -6.76 -8.51
CA GLN A 671 12.28 -6.47 -8.56
C GLN A 671 12.63 -5.27 -9.46
N GLN A 672 11.76 -4.94 -10.40
CA GLN A 672 11.99 -3.84 -11.34
C GLN A 672 10.71 -3.05 -11.55
N GLN A 673 10.84 -1.74 -11.49
CA GLN A 673 9.76 -0.82 -11.84
C GLN A 673 10.35 0.38 -12.58
N TRP A 674 9.63 0.86 -13.59
CA TRP A 674 9.96 2.13 -14.20
C TRP A 674 8.71 2.90 -14.61
N SER A 675 8.83 4.21 -14.62
CA SER A 675 7.83 5.10 -15.18
C SER A 675 8.49 6.10 -16.12
N ALA A 676 7.80 6.45 -17.19
CA ALA A 676 8.25 7.43 -18.15
C ALA A 676 7.07 8.30 -18.58
N ALA A 677 7.27 9.61 -18.66
CA ALA A 677 6.28 10.53 -19.19
C ALA A 677 6.94 11.56 -20.08
N LEU A 678 6.30 11.87 -21.19
CA LEU A 678 6.66 12.96 -22.11
C LEU A 678 5.51 13.96 -22.11
N THR A 679 5.82 15.23 -21.88
CA THR A 679 4.86 16.33 -21.94
C THR A 679 5.33 17.36 -22.96
N PHE A 680 4.48 17.63 -23.93
CA PHE A 680 4.66 18.70 -24.88
C PHE A 680 3.72 19.86 -24.51
N GLU A 681 4.27 21.02 -24.20
CA GLU A 681 3.54 22.23 -23.82
C GLU A 681 4.28 23.45 -24.38
N PRO A 682 3.77 24.08 -25.44
CA PRO A 682 4.40 25.29 -26.01
C PRO A 682 4.41 26.44 -25.01
N PRO A 683 5.43 27.28 -25.01
CA PRO A 683 5.43 28.53 -24.25
C PRO A 683 4.19 29.37 -24.57
N HIS A 684 3.52 29.87 -23.55
CA HIS A 684 2.26 30.63 -23.70
C HIS A 684 2.18 31.74 -22.66
N SER A 685 1.30 32.72 -22.92
CA SER A 685 0.83 33.69 -21.94
C SER A 685 -0.52 33.22 -21.36
N GLU A 686 -0.82 33.55 -20.11
CA GLU A 686 -2.07 33.16 -19.45
C GLU A 686 -3.35 33.61 -20.18
N GLN A 687 -3.28 34.65 -20.97
CA GLN A 687 -4.43 35.20 -21.71
C GLN A 687 -4.67 34.52 -23.08
N GLU A 688 -3.73 33.71 -23.57
CA GLU A 688 -3.81 33.00 -24.84
C GLU A 688 -4.35 31.61 -24.67
N TYR A 689 -4.90 31.03 -25.74
CA TYR A 689 -5.16 29.60 -25.75
C TYR A 689 -3.84 28.85 -25.77
N HIS A 690 -3.64 27.98 -24.81
CA HIS A 690 -2.52 27.06 -24.80
C HIS A 690 -3.02 25.64 -24.73
N TRP A 691 -2.24 24.72 -25.26
CA TRP A 691 -2.54 23.30 -25.23
C TRP A 691 -1.33 22.52 -24.78
N PHE A 692 -1.59 21.39 -24.20
CA PHE A 692 -0.55 20.43 -23.88
C PHE A 692 -0.96 19.03 -24.30
N ALA A 693 0.03 18.17 -24.50
CA ALA A 693 -0.15 16.75 -24.71
C ALA A 693 0.85 15.97 -23.84
N ARG A 694 0.36 14.97 -23.15
CA ARG A 694 1.17 14.10 -22.32
C ARG A 694 0.92 12.65 -22.72
N ALA A 695 1.99 11.85 -22.77
CA ALA A 695 1.94 10.41 -22.86
C ALA A 695 2.80 9.83 -21.75
N SER A 696 2.32 8.82 -21.07
CA SER A 696 3.06 8.13 -20.00
C SER A 696 2.96 6.62 -20.12
N ALA A 697 3.98 5.95 -19.60
CA ALA A 697 4.03 4.52 -19.47
C ALA A 697 4.56 4.17 -18.09
N GLU A 698 3.96 3.18 -17.47
CA GLU A 698 4.47 2.54 -16.26
C GLU A 698 4.73 1.06 -16.53
N HIS A 699 5.77 0.53 -15.93
CA HIS A 699 6.12 -0.88 -16.02
C HIS A 699 6.40 -1.44 -14.64
N GLN A 700 5.86 -2.62 -14.41
CA GLN A 700 6.13 -3.42 -13.22
C GLN A 700 6.65 -4.79 -13.66
N GLY A 701 7.78 -5.20 -13.12
CA GLY A 701 8.31 -6.55 -13.26
C GLY A 701 7.43 -7.59 -12.56
N ARG A 702 7.75 -8.85 -12.73
CA ARG A 702 7.02 -9.95 -12.10
C ARG A 702 7.05 -9.87 -10.58
N VAL A 703 5.98 -10.35 -9.95
CA VAL A 703 5.79 -10.39 -8.50
C VAL A 703 5.53 -11.81 -8.06
N PHE A 704 6.38 -12.37 -7.21
CA PHE A 704 6.16 -13.68 -6.63
C PHE A 704 5.05 -13.64 -5.58
N VAL A 705 4.24 -14.70 -5.54
CA VAL A 705 3.06 -14.80 -4.67
C VAL A 705 3.41 -15.35 -3.29
N ARG A 706 4.42 -16.23 -3.23
CA ARG A 706 4.84 -16.93 -2.02
C ARG A 706 6.36 -16.99 -1.88
N PRO A 707 6.88 -17.21 -0.66
CA PRO A 707 8.32 -17.33 -0.42
C PRO A 707 9.02 -18.42 -1.21
N ILE A 708 8.29 -19.41 -1.75
CA ILE A 708 8.84 -20.55 -2.49
C ILE A 708 9.18 -20.24 -3.97
N ASP A 709 9.01 -19.01 -4.45
CA ASP A 709 9.28 -18.58 -5.84
C ASP A 709 8.61 -19.45 -6.92
N GLY A 710 7.43 -20.02 -6.64
CA GLY A 710 6.72 -20.90 -7.57
C GLY A 710 5.87 -20.11 -8.56
N ALA A 711 4.75 -19.58 -8.10
CA ALA A 711 3.82 -18.77 -8.87
C ALA A 711 4.21 -17.30 -8.84
N TYR A 712 3.97 -16.61 -9.95
CA TYR A 712 4.16 -15.16 -10.05
C TYR A 712 3.11 -14.52 -10.94
N ASP A 713 2.76 -13.27 -10.66
CA ASP A 713 2.13 -12.37 -11.62
C ASP A 713 3.20 -11.86 -12.58
N GLY A 714 2.98 -12.03 -13.87
CA GLY A 714 3.92 -11.64 -14.92
C GLY A 714 4.06 -10.12 -15.06
N GLU A 715 5.05 -9.72 -15.84
CA GLU A 715 5.33 -8.32 -16.15
C GLU A 715 4.11 -7.62 -16.77
N ARG A 716 3.93 -6.33 -16.44
CA ARG A 716 2.90 -5.50 -17.05
C ARG A 716 3.45 -4.14 -17.46
N THR A 717 2.86 -3.58 -18.52
CA THR A 717 3.09 -2.19 -18.92
C THR A 717 1.73 -1.54 -19.20
N LEU A 718 1.46 -0.41 -18.54
CA LEU A 718 0.27 0.39 -18.76
C LEU A 718 0.64 1.67 -19.49
N LEU A 719 -0.24 2.13 -20.38
CA LEU A 719 -0.04 3.30 -21.21
C LEU A 719 -1.18 4.27 -20.99
N ASP A 720 -0.85 5.53 -20.70
CA ASP A 720 -1.82 6.60 -20.50
C ASP A 720 -1.51 7.79 -21.40
N ALA A 721 -2.53 8.58 -21.73
CA ALA A 721 -2.36 9.82 -22.46
C ALA A 721 -3.38 10.87 -22.04
N ARG A 722 -2.98 12.13 -22.16
CA ARG A 722 -3.82 13.31 -21.86
C ARG A 722 -3.52 14.44 -22.83
N VAL A 723 -4.57 15.10 -23.30
CA VAL A 723 -4.46 16.30 -24.13
C VAL A 723 -5.37 17.38 -23.54
N GLY A 724 -4.82 18.56 -23.28
CA GLY A 724 -5.55 19.66 -22.66
C GLY A 724 -5.49 20.94 -23.49
N LEU A 725 -6.53 21.74 -23.36
CA LEU A 725 -6.64 23.12 -23.87
C LEU A 725 -7.07 24.02 -22.73
N ALA A 726 -6.32 25.08 -22.47
CA ALA A 726 -6.65 26.04 -21.42
C ALA A 726 -6.63 27.50 -21.91
N ARG A 727 -7.39 28.36 -21.24
CA ARG A 727 -7.38 29.80 -21.42
C ARG A 727 -7.90 30.51 -20.18
N GLY A 728 -7.06 31.33 -19.55
CA GLY A 728 -7.42 32.07 -18.35
C GLY A 728 -7.95 31.14 -17.27
N ALA A 729 -9.18 31.34 -16.83
CA ALA A 729 -9.82 30.56 -15.76
C ALA A 729 -10.24 29.13 -16.16
N TRP A 730 -10.23 28.75 -17.43
CA TRP A 730 -10.80 27.51 -17.92
C TRP A 730 -9.75 26.56 -18.49
N SER A 731 -9.87 25.27 -18.21
CA SER A 731 -9.19 24.21 -18.94
C SER A 731 -10.14 23.05 -19.24
N LEU A 732 -9.95 22.46 -20.42
CA LEU A 732 -10.64 21.26 -20.89
C LEU A 732 -9.59 20.23 -21.25
N GLU A 733 -9.70 19.00 -20.71
CA GLU A 733 -8.75 17.93 -20.94
C GLU A 733 -9.46 16.66 -21.36
N LEU A 734 -8.91 15.97 -22.35
CA LEU A 734 -9.28 14.61 -22.72
C LEU A 734 -8.19 13.66 -22.18
N TRP A 735 -8.60 12.58 -21.55
CA TRP A 735 -7.67 11.63 -20.99
C TRP A 735 -8.06 10.18 -21.28
N GLY A 736 -7.06 9.32 -21.25
CA GLY A 736 -7.23 7.87 -21.33
C GLY A 736 -6.21 7.17 -20.48
N SER A 737 -6.64 6.19 -19.71
CA SER A 737 -5.79 5.30 -18.92
C SER A 737 -5.92 3.86 -19.39
N ASN A 738 -4.85 3.07 -19.19
CA ASN A 738 -4.71 1.71 -19.71
C ASN A 738 -5.14 1.61 -21.19
N LEU A 739 -4.60 2.49 -22.03
CA LEU A 739 -5.00 2.62 -23.44
C LEU A 739 -4.83 1.34 -24.26
N ALA A 740 -3.86 0.49 -23.88
CA ALA A 740 -3.65 -0.83 -24.48
C ALA A 740 -4.69 -1.86 -24.03
N ASP A 741 -5.58 -1.52 -23.11
CA ASP A 741 -6.57 -2.41 -22.49
C ASP A 741 -5.92 -3.70 -21.94
N SER A 742 -4.77 -3.53 -21.29
CA SER A 742 -4.04 -4.64 -20.68
C SER A 742 -4.86 -5.27 -19.55
N ASN A 743 -4.97 -6.60 -19.58
CA ASN A 743 -5.53 -7.34 -18.46
C ASN A 743 -4.40 -7.74 -17.50
N TYR A 744 -4.45 -7.27 -16.27
CA TYR A 744 -3.38 -7.47 -15.30
C TYR A 744 -3.93 -7.78 -13.90
N ILE A 745 -3.11 -8.51 -13.14
CA ILE A 745 -3.41 -8.83 -11.74
C ILE A 745 -2.84 -7.71 -10.86
N ARG A 746 -3.62 -7.26 -9.89
CA ARG A 746 -3.21 -6.27 -8.89
C ARG A 746 -2.73 -6.92 -7.61
N ALA A 747 -3.38 -8.03 -7.23
CA ALA A 747 -3.03 -8.78 -6.03
C ALA A 747 -3.35 -10.26 -6.20
N VAL A 748 -2.63 -11.07 -5.45
CA VAL A 748 -2.90 -12.49 -5.30
C VAL A 748 -2.95 -12.82 -3.82
N ALA A 749 -4.11 -13.23 -3.33
CA ALA A 749 -4.33 -13.63 -1.94
C ALA A 749 -4.52 -15.14 -1.83
N SER A 750 -3.93 -15.74 -0.81
CA SER A 750 -4.18 -17.15 -0.48
C SER A 750 -5.40 -17.23 0.42
N ARG A 751 -6.34 -18.11 0.10
CA ARG A 751 -7.50 -18.33 0.97
C ARG A 751 -7.13 -19.12 2.20
N PRO A 752 -7.75 -18.84 3.36
CA PRO A 752 -7.63 -19.69 4.55
C PRO A 752 -8.10 -21.13 4.29
N ARG A 753 -7.53 -22.09 5.02
CA ARG A 753 -7.79 -23.53 4.87
C ARG A 753 -9.16 -24.00 5.33
N PHE A 754 -10.00 -23.16 5.88
CA PHE A 754 -11.25 -23.57 6.54
C PHE A 754 -12.12 -24.55 5.73
N TYR A 755 -11.98 -24.54 4.41
CA TYR A 755 -12.82 -25.32 3.49
C TYR A 755 -12.12 -26.53 2.85
N PHE A 756 -10.80 -26.67 3.02
CA PHE A 756 -10.01 -27.70 2.35
C PHE A 756 -8.95 -28.29 3.28
N PRO A 757 -9.33 -29.01 4.35
CA PRO A 757 -8.39 -29.46 5.40
C PRO A 757 -7.26 -30.36 4.88
N ASN A 758 -7.41 -30.94 3.68
CA ASN A 758 -6.39 -31.79 3.01
C ASN A 758 -6.06 -31.33 1.61
N ALA A 759 -6.59 -30.18 1.16
CA ALA A 759 -6.38 -29.67 -0.19
C ALA A 759 -5.46 -28.44 -0.19
N VAL A 760 -4.85 -28.21 -1.32
CA VAL A 760 -4.02 -27.04 -1.57
C VAL A 760 -4.92 -25.79 -1.57
N GLN A 761 -4.49 -24.75 -0.88
CA GLN A 761 -5.23 -23.49 -0.78
C GLN A 761 -5.41 -22.85 -2.17
N PRO A 762 -6.65 -22.53 -2.58
CA PRO A 762 -6.86 -21.75 -3.78
C PRO A 762 -6.28 -20.35 -3.67
N GLN A 763 -5.99 -19.74 -4.80
CA GLN A 763 -5.48 -18.37 -4.88
C GLN A 763 -6.56 -17.46 -5.42
N ASP A 764 -6.84 -16.34 -4.74
CA ASP A 764 -7.69 -15.29 -5.24
C ASP A 764 -6.87 -14.29 -6.03
N LEU A 765 -7.32 -14.01 -7.24
CA LEU A 765 -6.69 -13.11 -8.18
C LEU A 765 -7.55 -11.87 -8.28
N ILE A 766 -7.04 -10.72 -7.85
CA ILE A 766 -7.71 -9.42 -7.98
C ILE A 766 -7.15 -8.72 -9.20
N TYR A 767 -8.02 -8.28 -10.09
CA TYR A 767 -7.62 -7.67 -11.36
C TYR A 767 -7.70 -6.14 -11.31
N GLY A 768 -6.91 -5.50 -12.16
CA GLY A 768 -6.98 -4.07 -12.36
C GLY A 768 -8.04 -3.66 -13.37
N ASP A 769 -8.27 -2.35 -13.44
CA ASP A 769 -9.24 -1.77 -14.34
C ASP A 769 -8.84 -1.94 -15.81
N GLY A 770 -9.81 -2.16 -16.67
CA GLY A 770 -9.66 -2.06 -18.11
C GLY A 770 -9.42 -0.62 -18.57
N ARG A 771 -9.40 -0.41 -19.90
CA ARG A 771 -9.24 0.93 -20.49
C ARG A 771 -10.34 1.88 -20.06
N ARG A 772 -9.95 3.09 -19.62
CA ARG A 772 -10.84 4.18 -19.28
C ARG A 772 -10.55 5.40 -20.15
N LEU A 773 -11.58 6.12 -20.55
CA LEU A 773 -11.50 7.37 -21.30
C LEU A 773 -12.40 8.41 -20.63
N GLY A 774 -12.00 9.66 -20.66
CA GLY A 774 -12.81 10.71 -20.06
C GLY A 774 -12.43 12.13 -20.47
N VAL A 775 -13.18 13.07 -19.91
CA VAL A 775 -13.01 14.51 -20.08
C VAL A 775 -13.05 15.20 -18.73
N ASP A 776 -12.13 16.11 -18.51
CA ASP A 776 -12.06 16.98 -17.33
C ASP A 776 -12.30 18.41 -17.75
N LEU A 777 -13.13 19.12 -16.98
CA LEU A 777 -13.36 20.54 -17.08
C LEU A 777 -12.95 21.19 -15.76
N ARG A 778 -12.04 22.18 -15.81
CA ARG A 778 -11.64 22.94 -14.63
C ARG A 778 -11.94 24.41 -14.80
N TRP A 779 -12.35 25.01 -13.71
CA TRP A 779 -12.58 26.45 -13.62
C TRP A 779 -11.95 26.99 -12.34
N ARG A 780 -11.17 28.06 -12.46
CA ARG A 780 -10.43 28.69 -11.36
C ARG A 780 -10.66 30.20 -11.38
N LEU A 781 -10.96 30.79 -10.23
CA LEU A 781 -11.15 32.22 -10.01
C LEU A 781 -10.22 32.71 -8.88
#